data_2e19162eeb386aa7d897f784aa5be501
#
_entry.id   2e19162eeb386aa7d897f784aa5be501
#
_cell.length_a   1.000
_cell.length_b   1.000
_cell.length_c   1.000
_cell.angle_alpha   90.00
_cell.angle_beta   90.00
_cell.angle_gamma   90.00
#
_symmetry.space_group_name_H-M   'P 1'
#
loop_
_entity.id
_entity.type
_entity.pdbx_description
1 polymer ?
#
loop_
_entity_poly.entity_id
_entity_poly.type
_entity_poly.pdbx_seq_one_letter_code
_entity_poly.pdbx_strand_id
1 'polypeptide(L)'
;MKAKRFLLAVMASSALAAQAQVNINIDAHNRGPKISPTHYGIFFEDINHAADGGLYAELIRNRSFEDGPKYGAPADMQGWTTEATEDATISTKLIEPTKKNPLLNSVQHHALELNIKASIDAPVFLINKGFWGINAVQGRTYRLSFWAKGKYNGTVKATLRDNEGENIYAETEVSGFPADKSWRKYTATLQSDSNDPKAQFALVFDGVGTLDIDMVSLFPPTFKNRENGMRPDLANMLYQMHPKFMRFPGGCFVEGQESPDNAFRWERTIGPVEEREGHWNVNWGYRTTDGIGFHEYLQLAEDLGAKPLYVVNVGLWHGGKTEVEDLQPWIDECLAALEYANGDVTTKYGAMRAKNGHPAPFNIEYLEIGNENNQPDPRQQSDRYYERYDKFREAIRAHYPNIKLIGNVVAWGDDNPKWESTIDVDLLDEHYYRNPAWFADAFHKYDSYPRTNPETGLPAPKIYVGEYAVTSGFGDLGNMNAALGEAVYMMGMENNSDIVPLNSYAPIFVNENDAKWRPDMIRFNSSRVMGTPSYYVQMLMPQNVGTQVLKVTQHNPYADQMLTASVTPAMSHTGFATWQTKASFEMPDHELKPEHLETISGNWKRNGDGSVSQTSMRQQCVAVLPNIVMDGKHYTLRYRARKDSGDEGFMIVFNYVDRDNYCWVNFGGWGNTQHGIEQIVGGNKMQTVTKRGKIESGRWYDVKIEVTGDNVKAWLDDDLVFDTQLKHDTTKGIFSSATLDERTGEMIVKVVNTSDEATTAAINVQNFKVRQAHVIRLAANRGTDENTLQQPTNISPVEQVLSPENDSKVLVEIPAYSLNIVRVKN
;
A
#
# COMPACT_ATOMS: atom_id res chain seq x y z
N MET A 1 12.56 29.71 46.25
CA MET A 1 12.00 28.40 45.83
C MET A 1 12.21 28.06 44.34
N LYS A 2 13.02 28.83 43.59
CA LYS A 2 13.32 28.51 42.16
C LYS A 2 14.67 27.86 41.88
N ALA A 3 15.58 27.81 42.86
CA ALA A 3 16.94 27.26 42.71
C ALA A 3 17.03 25.73 43.00
N LYS A 4 16.04 25.10 43.64
CA LYS A 4 16.06 23.67 43.95
C LYS A 4 15.50 22.76 42.82
N ARG A 5 14.80 23.34 41.84
CA ARG A 5 14.30 22.57 40.67
C ARG A 5 15.31 22.44 39.54
N PHE A 6 16.32 23.32 39.50
CA PHE A 6 17.37 23.22 38.47
C PHE A 6 18.46 22.19 38.80
N LEU A 7 18.65 21.88 40.05
CA LEU A 7 19.66 20.87 40.48
C LEU A 7 19.16 19.41 40.30
N LEU A 8 17.86 19.16 40.30
CA LEU A 8 17.31 17.81 40.05
C LEU A 8 17.32 17.43 38.58
N ALA A 9 17.27 18.38 37.65
CA ALA A 9 17.32 18.10 36.18
C ALA A 9 18.76 17.79 35.73
N VAL A 10 19.81 18.29 36.45
CA VAL A 10 21.21 18.01 36.10
C VAL A 10 21.68 16.68 36.70
N MET A 11 21.05 16.18 37.76
CA MET A 11 21.40 14.86 38.30
C MET A 11 20.67 13.68 37.63
N ALA A 12 19.60 13.94 36.88
CA ALA A 12 18.94 12.91 36.07
C ALA A 12 19.70 12.58 34.78
N SER A 13 20.55 13.51 34.28
CA SER A 13 21.39 13.27 33.11
C SER A 13 22.69 12.49 33.39
N SER A 14 23.08 12.27 34.66
CA SER A 14 24.27 11.51 35.01
C SER A 14 23.99 10.04 35.42
N ALA A 15 22.74 9.63 35.52
CA ALA A 15 22.36 8.22 35.79
C ALA A 15 22.12 7.39 34.50
N LEU A 16 22.21 8.01 33.30
CA LEU A 16 22.10 7.33 32.01
C LEU A 16 23.42 6.67 31.52
N ALA A 17 24.46 6.66 32.36
CA ALA A 17 25.80 6.19 31.96
C ALA A 17 26.05 4.69 32.11
N ALA A 18 25.01 3.86 32.27
CA ALA A 18 25.14 2.41 32.37
C ALA A 18 24.21 1.62 31.46
N GLN A 19 23.65 2.22 30.43
CA GLN A 19 22.99 1.44 29.39
C GLN A 19 24.04 0.83 28.48
N ALA A 20 23.87 -0.45 28.13
CA ALA A 20 24.81 -1.14 27.26
C ALA A 20 24.85 -0.45 25.90
N GLN A 21 26.06 -0.13 25.47
CA GLN A 21 26.35 0.64 24.28
C GLN A 21 26.57 -0.29 23.09
N VAL A 22 25.81 -0.11 22.02
CA VAL A 22 26.05 -0.77 20.74
C VAL A 22 27.24 -0.09 20.05
N ASN A 23 28.28 -0.85 19.71
CA ASN A 23 29.40 -0.30 18.97
C ASN A 23 29.27 -0.60 17.47
N ILE A 24 29.26 0.46 16.67
CA ILE A 24 29.19 0.40 15.21
C ILE A 24 30.52 0.92 14.68
N ASN A 25 31.31 0.04 14.11
CA ASN A 25 32.65 0.36 13.63
C ASN A 25 32.67 0.41 12.10
N ILE A 26 33.14 1.50 11.55
CA ILE A 26 33.15 1.79 10.11
C ILE A 26 34.55 2.26 9.72
N ASP A 27 35.17 1.57 8.77
CA ASP A 27 36.38 2.04 8.10
C ASP A 27 36.01 2.60 6.72
N ALA A 28 36.23 3.89 6.49
CA ALA A 28 35.92 4.55 5.24
C ALA A 28 36.71 3.99 4.02
N HIS A 29 37.80 3.25 4.26
CA HIS A 29 38.55 2.55 3.23
C HIS A 29 38.02 1.14 2.92
N ASN A 30 37.21 0.54 3.82
CA ASN A 30 36.65 -0.79 3.64
C ASN A 30 35.32 -0.70 2.89
N ARG A 31 35.41 -0.67 1.57
CA ARG A 31 34.28 -0.42 0.68
C ARG A 31 33.60 -1.72 0.24
N GLY A 32 32.28 -1.68 0.20
CA GLY A 32 31.43 -2.70 -0.45
C GLY A 32 31.13 -2.38 -1.92
N PRO A 33 30.00 -2.81 -2.46
CA PRO A 33 29.58 -2.48 -3.81
C PRO A 33 29.20 -1.00 -3.96
N LYS A 34 29.17 -0.53 -5.21
CA LYS A 34 28.56 0.76 -5.55
C LYS A 34 27.05 0.65 -5.49
N ILE A 35 26.41 1.71 -4.99
CA ILE A 35 24.97 1.80 -5.04
C ILE A 35 24.53 2.05 -6.49
N SER A 36 23.55 1.28 -6.96
CA SER A 36 22.93 1.50 -8.26
C SER A 36 22.29 2.89 -8.33
N PRO A 37 22.48 3.67 -9.39
CA PRO A 37 21.81 4.94 -9.55
C PRO A 37 20.28 4.82 -9.66
N THR A 38 19.77 3.62 -9.92
CA THR A 38 18.34 3.30 -10.01
C THR A 38 17.85 2.45 -8.85
N HIS A 39 18.56 2.38 -7.72
CA HIS A 39 18.29 1.45 -6.63
C HIS A 39 16.87 1.60 -6.07
N TYR A 40 16.37 2.81 -5.89
CA TYR A 40 15.05 3.08 -5.31
C TYR A 40 14.07 3.62 -6.34
N GLY A 41 12.94 2.95 -6.51
CA GLY A 41 11.86 3.37 -7.38
C GLY A 41 10.50 3.33 -6.71
N ILE A 42 9.49 3.49 -7.52
CA ILE A 42 8.09 3.35 -7.13
C ILE A 42 7.38 2.40 -8.08
N PHE A 43 6.34 1.74 -7.56
CA PHE A 43 5.41 0.92 -8.30
C PHE A 43 4.05 1.61 -8.34
N PHE A 44 3.43 1.73 -9.50
CA PHE A 44 2.08 2.25 -9.63
C PHE A 44 1.18 1.23 -10.31
N GLU A 45 0.06 0.96 -9.69
CA GLU A 45 -1.06 0.19 -10.20
C GLU A 45 -2.37 0.92 -9.90
N ASP A 46 -3.36 0.83 -10.80
CA ASP A 46 -4.71 1.32 -10.51
C ASP A 46 -5.47 0.32 -9.64
N ILE A 47 -5.10 0.27 -8.37
CA ILE A 47 -5.71 -0.48 -7.28
C ILE A 47 -6.25 0.51 -6.25
N ASN A 48 -7.32 0.17 -5.53
CA ASN A 48 -7.86 1.01 -4.45
C ASN A 48 -8.23 2.44 -4.89
N HIS A 49 -8.68 2.62 -6.14
CA HIS A 49 -8.89 3.93 -6.75
C HIS A 49 -7.63 4.80 -6.76
N ALA A 50 -6.48 4.20 -7.05
CA ALA A 50 -5.22 4.94 -7.14
C ALA A 50 -5.19 5.92 -8.33
N ALA A 51 -5.84 5.61 -9.44
CA ALA A 51 -5.99 6.49 -10.59
C ALA A 51 -7.28 7.33 -10.48
N ASP A 52 -8.40 6.85 -11.00
CA ASP A 52 -9.69 7.55 -10.94
C ASP A 52 -10.20 7.65 -9.49
N GLY A 53 -10.44 8.89 -9.04
CA GLY A 53 -10.76 9.18 -7.64
C GLY A 53 -9.54 9.23 -6.72
N GLY A 54 -8.34 9.16 -7.29
CA GLY A 54 -7.05 9.21 -6.61
C GLY A 54 -6.08 10.20 -7.25
N LEU A 55 -4.98 9.68 -7.81
CA LEU A 55 -3.91 10.49 -8.38
C LEU A 55 -4.37 11.31 -9.60
N TYR A 56 -5.27 10.79 -10.41
CA TYR A 56 -5.87 11.55 -11.52
C TYR A 56 -6.75 12.68 -10.99
N ALA A 57 -6.50 13.89 -11.47
CA ALA A 57 -7.15 15.08 -10.89
C ALA A 57 -8.59 15.31 -11.37
N GLU A 58 -9.16 14.47 -12.22
CA GLU A 58 -10.57 14.54 -12.63
C GLU A 58 -11.49 14.38 -11.41
N LEU A 59 -12.39 15.33 -11.22
CA LEU A 59 -13.32 15.35 -10.09
C LEU A 59 -14.68 14.73 -10.40
N ILE A 60 -15.05 14.61 -11.67
CA ILE A 60 -16.34 14.06 -12.08
C ILE A 60 -16.26 12.54 -12.17
N ARG A 61 -17.08 11.86 -11.41
CA ARG A 61 -17.25 10.41 -11.53
C ARG A 61 -18.18 10.10 -12.71
N ASN A 62 -17.82 9.06 -13.49
CA ASN A 62 -18.62 8.63 -14.66
C ASN A 62 -18.86 9.77 -15.66
N ARG A 63 -17.77 10.44 -16.08
CA ARG A 63 -17.81 11.63 -16.94
C ARG A 63 -18.39 11.39 -18.33
N SER A 64 -18.33 10.14 -18.82
CA SER A 64 -18.78 9.68 -20.14
C SER A 64 -20.04 8.81 -20.09
N PHE A 65 -20.65 8.63 -18.91
CA PHE A 65 -21.85 7.81 -18.71
C PHE A 65 -21.72 6.33 -19.11
N GLU A 66 -20.50 5.81 -19.09
CA GLU A 66 -20.18 4.42 -19.46
C GLU A 66 -20.15 3.46 -18.23
N ASP A 67 -20.20 3.99 -17.00
CA ASP A 67 -20.13 3.17 -15.79
C ASP A 67 -21.46 2.45 -15.54
N GLY A 68 -21.37 1.18 -15.16
CA GLY A 68 -22.46 0.41 -14.58
C GLY A 68 -22.20 0.07 -13.11
N PRO A 69 -23.16 -0.55 -12.41
CA PRO A 69 -23.02 -0.89 -11.01
C PRO A 69 -22.00 -2.01 -10.75
N LYS A 70 -21.65 -2.80 -11.76
CA LYS A 70 -20.63 -3.88 -11.72
C LYS A 70 -20.30 -4.33 -13.14
N TYR A 71 -19.20 -5.06 -13.27
CA TYR A 71 -18.83 -5.71 -14.55
C TYR A 71 -19.97 -6.54 -15.14
N GLY A 72 -20.19 -6.39 -16.44
CA GLY A 72 -21.26 -7.08 -17.17
C GLY A 72 -22.67 -6.52 -16.96
N ALA A 73 -22.84 -5.51 -16.10
CA ALA A 73 -24.11 -4.80 -16.01
C ALA A 73 -24.17 -3.65 -17.03
N PRO A 74 -25.37 -3.27 -17.51
CA PRO A 74 -25.54 -2.10 -18.37
C PRO A 74 -25.04 -0.82 -17.70
N ALA A 75 -24.55 0.13 -18.50
CA ALA A 75 -24.23 1.48 -18.04
C ALA A 75 -25.46 2.15 -17.42
N ASP A 76 -25.23 2.96 -16.41
CA ASP A 76 -26.26 3.72 -15.72
C ASP A 76 -25.78 5.10 -15.26
N MET A 77 -26.55 5.75 -14.42
CA MET A 77 -26.28 7.10 -13.90
C MET A 77 -25.34 7.12 -12.70
N GLN A 78 -24.37 6.16 -12.57
CA GLN A 78 -23.40 6.14 -11.48
C GLN A 78 -22.78 7.53 -11.25
N GLY A 79 -22.88 8.03 -10.00
CA GLY A 79 -22.35 9.36 -9.64
C GLY A 79 -23.24 10.53 -10.03
N TRP A 80 -24.29 10.34 -10.83
CA TRP A 80 -25.18 11.39 -11.30
C TRP A 80 -26.57 11.29 -10.71
N THR A 81 -27.16 12.44 -10.37
CA THR A 81 -28.55 12.60 -9.93
C THR A 81 -29.16 13.88 -10.52
N THR A 82 -30.48 13.99 -10.48
CA THR A 82 -31.20 15.19 -10.90
C THR A 82 -32.06 15.73 -9.77
N GLU A 83 -32.21 17.06 -9.73
CA GLU A 83 -33.15 17.77 -8.87
C GLU A 83 -33.96 18.74 -9.72
N ALA A 84 -35.21 18.94 -9.34
CA ALA A 84 -36.10 19.92 -9.95
C ALA A 84 -36.85 20.69 -8.89
N THR A 85 -37.07 21.98 -9.11
CA THR A 85 -37.96 22.82 -8.33
C THR A 85 -39.43 22.48 -8.63
N GLU A 86 -40.38 22.93 -7.81
CA GLU A 86 -41.77 22.46 -7.80
C GLU A 86 -42.49 22.59 -9.17
N ASP A 87 -42.17 23.59 -9.96
CA ASP A 87 -42.80 23.84 -11.27
C ASP A 87 -41.96 23.46 -12.49
N ALA A 88 -40.86 22.73 -12.23
CA ALA A 88 -39.93 22.35 -13.30
C ALA A 88 -39.83 20.82 -13.43
N THR A 89 -39.35 20.37 -14.61
CA THR A 89 -39.07 18.93 -14.80
C THR A 89 -37.78 18.72 -15.56
N ILE A 90 -37.05 17.69 -15.13
CA ILE A 90 -35.92 17.14 -15.89
C ILE A 90 -36.06 15.61 -15.92
N SER A 91 -35.93 15.04 -17.10
CA SER A 91 -35.83 13.58 -17.25
C SER A 91 -34.55 13.23 -17.99
N THR A 92 -33.96 12.12 -17.62
CA THR A 92 -32.69 11.63 -18.15
C THR A 92 -32.87 10.29 -18.84
N LYS A 93 -32.06 10.07 -19.87
CA LYS A 93 -32.01 8.79 -20.57
C LYS A 93 -30.60 8.60 -21.13
N LEU A 94 -29.99 7.44 -20.85
CA LEU A 94 -28.80 7.02 -21.61
C LEU A 94 -29.20 6.66 -23.04
N ILE A 95 -28.52 7.24 -24.00
CA ILE A 95 -28.74 7.01 -25.44
C ILE A 95 -27.51 6.33 -26.03
N GLU A 96 -27.77 5.40 -26.96
CA GLU A 96 -26.77 4.69 -27.76
C GLU A 96 -26.70 5.28 -29.17
N PRO A 97 -25.63 5.05 -29.96
CA PRO A 97 -25.47 5.60 -31.27
C PRO A 97 -26.52 5.06 -32.27
N THR A 98 -27.09 5.95 -33.06
CA THR A 98 -27.95 5.60 -34.18
C THR A 98 -27.52 6.35 -35.45
N LYS A 99 -27.92 5.87 -36.63
CA LYS A 99 -27.65 6.59 -37.90
C LYS A 99 -28.20 8.01 -37.90
N LYS A 100 -29.28 8.29 -37.14
CA LYS A 100 -29.95 9.60 -37.08
C LYS A 100 -29.41 10.45 -35.91
N ASN A 101 -28.89 9.83 -34.87
CA ASN A 101 -28.31 10.50 -33.71
C ASN A 101 -26.95 9.84 -33.35
N PRO A 102 -25.86 10.19 -34.09
CA PRO A 102 -24.53 9.69 -33.76
C PRO A 102 -24.06 10.30 -32.43
N LEU A 103 -23.30 9.54 -31.64
CA LEU A 103 -22.65 10.04 -30.46
C LEU A 103 -21.48 10.97 -30.81
N LEU A 104 -20.74 11.41 -29.78
CA LEU A 104 -19.62 12.31 -29.92
C LEU A 104 -18.55 11.78 -30.89
N ASN A 105 -18.23 10.50 -30.78
CA ASN A 105 -17.31 9.79 -31.64
C ASN A 105 -17.70 8.30 -31.73
N SER A 106 -16.86 7.46 -32.33
CA SER A 106 -17.10 6.02 -32.46
C SER A 106 -16.64 5.19 -31.29
N VAL A 107 -15.98 5.81 -30.30
CA VAL A 107 -15.37 5.15 -29.13
C VAL A 107 -16.33 5.15 -27.96
N GLN A 108 -17.05 6.24 -27.72
CA GLN A 108 -18.06 6.32 -26.69
C GLN A 108 -19.33 5.56 -27.09
N HIS A 109 -19.90 4.79 -26.16
CA HIS A 109 -21.07 3.95 -26.40
C HIS A 109 -22.37 4.58 -25.90
N HIS A 110 -22.27 5.54 -24.99
CA HIS A 110 -23.39 6.22 -24.35
C HIS A 110 -23.21 7.73 -24.39
N ALA A 111 -24.32 8.44 -24.26
CA ALA A 111 -24.41 9.85 -23.90
C ALA A 111 -25.69 10.05 -23.07
N LEU A 112 -25.78 11.14 -22.33
CA LEU A 112 -26.95 11.44 -21.52
C LEU A 112 -27.88 12.42 -22.28
N GLU A 113 -29.08 11.95 -22.64
CA GLU A 113 -30.16 12.81 -23.12
C GLU A 113 -30.93 13.42 -21.94
N LEU A 114 -31.05 14.74 -21.92
CA LEU A 114 -31.83 15.51 -20.97
C LEU A 114 -33.07 16.10 -21.68
N ASN A 115 -34.25 15.84 -21.12
CA ASN A 115 -35.47 16.56 -21.50
C ASN A 115 -35.81 17.54 -20.37
N ILE A 116 -35.77 18.82 -20.66
CA ILE A 116 -35.83 19.93 -19.70
C ILE A 116 -37.04 20.78 -19.93
N LYS A 117 -37.76 21.07 -18.86
CA LYS A 117 -38.80 22.10 -18.80
C LYS A 117 -38.57 22.90 -17.51
N ALA A 118 -37.94 24.04 -17.63
CA ALA A 118 -37.49 24.89 -16.53
C ALA A 118 -37.68 26.38 -16.88
N SER A 119 -37.49 27.25 -15.91
CA SER A 119 -37.45 28.70 -16.08
C SER A 119 -36.42 29.29 -15.10
N ILE A 120 -36.14 30.57 -15.19
CA ILE A 120 -35.22 31.27 -14.30
C ILE A 120 -35.65 31.13 -12.81
N ASP A 121 -37.00 31.22 -12.58
CA ASP A 121 -37.56 31.12 -11.22
C ASP A 121 -37.72 29.65 -10.73
N ALA A 122 -37.66 28.70 -11.68
CA ALA A 122 -37.80 27.26 -11.42
C ALA A 122 -36.72 26.46 -12.21
N PRO A 123 -35.46 26.48 -11.79
CA PRO A 123 -34.39 25.76 -12.47
C PRO A 123 -34.42 24.28 -12.16
N VAL A 124 -33.68 23.50 -12.97
CA VAL A 124 -33.40 22.08 -12.75
C VAL A 124 -31.89 21.84 -12.72
N PHE A 125 -31.47 20.77 -12.06
CA PHE A 125 -30.07 20.50 -11.77
C PHE A 125 -29.71 19.09 -12.25
N LEU A 126 -28.56 18.97 -12.90
CA LEU A 126 -27.84 17.71 -13.13
C LEU A 126 -26.58 17.71 -12.22
N ILE A 127 -26.54 16.80 -11.27
CA ILE A 127 -25.61 16.87 -10.13
C ILE A 127 -24.64 15.70 -10.17
N ASN A 128 -23.37 15.98 -9.88
CA ASN A 128 -22.34 14.98 -9.67
C ASN A 128 -21.63 15.19 -8.31
N LYS A 129 -21.58 14.14 -7.49
CA LYS A 129 -20.94 14.19 -6.17
C LYS A 129 -19.46 13.81 -6.19
N GLY A 130 -18.88 13.64 -7.37
CA GLY A 130 -17.50 13.21 -7.56
C GLY A 130 -17.20 11.84 -6.95
N PHE A 131 -15.95 11.64 -6.62
CA PHE A 131 -15.48 10.44 -5.93
C PHE A 131 -15.54 10.65 -4.41
N TRP A 132 -16.73 10.38 -3.81
CA TRP A 132 -17.05 10.57 -2.37
C TRP A 132 -16.94 12.01 -1.87
N GLY A 133 -17.19 12.97 -2.74
CA GLY A 133 -17.17 14.41 -2.50
C GLY A 133 -16.13 15.13 -3.35
N ILE A 134 -16.45 16.36 -3.74
CA ILE A 134 -15.54 17.29 -4.41
C ILE A 134 -14.92 18.21 -3.36
N ASN A 135 -13.59 18.28 -3.33
CA ASN A 135 -12.89 19.17 -2.41
C ASN A 135 -12.91 20.61 -2.92
N ALA A 136 -13.93 21.38 -2.58
CA ALA A 136 -13.94 22.83 -2.78
C ALA A 136 -12.93 23.49 -1.85
N VAL A 137 -12.08 24.37 -2.39
CA VAL A 137 -11.07 25.10 -1.62
C VAL A 137 -11.16 26.58 -1.97
N GLN A 138 -11.30 27.41 -0.96
CA GLN A 138 -11.41 28.85 -1.11
C GLN A 138 -10.27 29.44 -1.96
N GLY A 139 -10.64 30.25 -2.96
CA GLY A 139 -9.70 30.87 -3.91
C GLY A 139 -9.22 29.95 -5.04
N ARG A 140 -9.50 28.65 -4.99
CA ARG A 140 -9.11 27.70 -6.04
C ARG A 140 -10.01 27.82 -7.27
N THR A 141 -9.40 27.80 -8.44
CA THR A 141 -10.11 27.79 -9.72
C THR A 141 -10.22 26.37 -10.27
N TYR A 142 -11.42 26.02 -10.72
CA TYR A 142 -11.74 24.73 -11.35
C TYR A 142 -12.09 24.97 -12.80
N ARG A 143 -11.57 24.12 -13.69
CA ARG A 143 -11.81 24.17 -15.13
C ARG A 143 -12.86 23.14 -15.51
N LEU A 144 -14.02 23.61 -15.94
CA LEU A 144 -15.10 22.78 -16.50
C LEU A 144 -14.94 22.63 -18.01
N SER A 145 -15.17 21.46 -18.51
CA SER A 145 -15.49 21.22 -19.92
C SER A 145 -16.54 20.12 -20.06
N PHE A 146 -17.36 20.19 -21.10
CA PHE A 146 -18.27 19.13 -21.48
C PHE A 146 -18.66 19.27 -22.95
N TRP A 147 -19.14 18.19 -23.54
CA TRP A 147 -19.69 18.20 -24.87
C TRP A 147 -21.22 18.19 -24.82
N ALA A 148 -21.86 18.98 -25.66
CA ALA A 148 -23.32 18.97 -25.78
C ALA A 148 -23.78 19.26 -27.19
N LYS A 149 -24.97 18.75 -27.52
CA LYS A 149 -25.76 19.10 -28.71
C LYS A 149 -27.24 19.04 -28.37
N GLY A 150 -28.10 19.65 -29.18
CA GLY A 150 -29.55 19.51 -29.04
C GLY A 150 -30.31 20.76 -29.42
N LYS A 151 -31.56 20.86 -28.99
CA LYS A 151 -32.43 22.03 -29.14
C LYS A 151 -32.83 22.46 -27.72
N TYR A 152 -32.11 23.43 -27.23
CA TYR A 152 -32.35 23.98 -25.88
C TYR A 152 -32.41 25.50 -25.97
N ASN A 153 -33.42 26.08 -25.35
CA ASN A 153 -33.60 27.54 -25.27
C ASN A 153 -33.61 27.96 -23.79
N GLY A 154 -32.47 28.44 -23.31
CA GLY A 154 -32.22 28.85 -21.95
C GLY A 154 -30.73 29.04 -21.70
N THR A 155 -30.37 29.45 -20.48
CA THR A 155 -28.97 29.50 -20.06
C THR A 155 -28.57 28.21 -19.37
N VAL A 156 -27.27 27.97 -19.31
CA VAL A 156 -26.69 26.88 -18.55
C VAL A 156 -25.68 27.48 -17.61
N LYS A 157 -25.82 27.23 -16.32
CA LYS A 157 -24.83 27.59 -15.32
C LYS A 157 -24.15 26.36 -14.75
N ALA A 158 -22.93 26.53 -14.32
CA ALA A 158 -22.19 25.55 -13.58
C ALA A 158 -22.00 26.03 -12.13
N THR A 159 -22.20 25.17 -11.16
CA THR A 159 -22.06 25.50 -9.75
C THR A 159 -21.21 24.48 -8.99
N LEU A 160 -20.48 24.97 -7.99
CA LEU A 160 -20.03 24.17 -6.84
C LEU A 160 -20.88 24.57 -5.65
N ARG A 161 -21.44 23.58 -4.94
CA ARG A 161 -22.35 23.83 -3.83
C ARG A 161 -22.15 22.76 -2.73
N ASP A 162 -22.70 23.00 -1.55
CA ASP A 162 -22.73 22.00 -0.48
C ASP A 162 -23.51 20.76 -0.89
N ASN A 163 -23.42 19.71 -0.08
CA ASN A 163 -24.09 18.44 -0.39
C ASN A 163 -25.62 18.51 -0.30
N GLU A 164 -26.16 19.49 0.41
CA GLU A 164 -27.58 19.80 0.55
C GLU A 164 -28.09 20.71 -0.58
N GLY A 165 -27.21 21.40 -1.28
CA GLY A 165 -27.53 22.35 -2.35
C GLY A 165 -27.98 23.72 -1.87
N GLU A 166 -27.82 24.02 -0.59
CA GLU A 166 -28.29 25.28 0.03
C GLU A 166 -27.26 26.42 -0.12
N ASN A 167 -25.96 26.08 -0.08
CA ASN A 167 -24.88 27.08 -0.17
C ASN A 167 -24.10 26.89 -1.47
N ILE A 168 -24.05 27.93 -2.29
CA ILE A 168 -23.30 27.96 -3.53
C ILE A 168 -21.92 28.57 -3.26
N TYR A 169 -20.86 27.81 -3.55
CA TYR A 169 -19.45 28.21 -3.37
C TYR A 169 -18.81 28.79 -4.63
N ALA A 170 -19.37 28.49 -5.78
CA ALA A 170 -19.00 29.07 -7.06
C ALA A 170 -20.14 28.91 -8.06
N GLU A 171 -20.38 29.93 -8.85
CA GLU A 171 -21.32 29.90 -9.97
C GLU A 171 -20.72 30.62 -11.19
N THR A 172 -20.94 30.05 -12.38
CA THR A 172 -20.58 30.71 -13.63
C THR A 172 -21.55 30.31 -14.74
N GLU A 173 -21.89 31.26 -15.61
CA GLU A 173 -22.67 30.97 -16.81
C GLU A 173 -21.77 30.33 -17.88
N VAL A 174 -22.24 29.26 -18.50
CA VAL A 174 -21.55 28.58 -19.59
C VAL A 174 -21.93 29.30 -20.90
N SER A 175 -20.99 30.05 -21.47
CA SER A 175 -21.21 30.77 -22.70
C SER A 175 -21.39 29.85 -23.91
N GLY A 176 -22.16 30.34 -24.93
CA GLY A 176 -22.33 29.65 -26.19
C GLY A 176 -23.59 28.82 -26.35
N PHE A 177 -24.44 28.77 -25.33
CA PHE A 177 -25.83 28.28 -25.48
C PHE A 177 -26.72 29.34 -26.14
N PRO A 178 -27.79 28.92 -26.86
CA PRO A 178 -28.31 27.58 -26.97
C PRO A 178 -27.44 26.64 -27.84
N ALA A 179 -27.52 25.35 -27.53
CA ALA A 179 -26.88 24.28 -28.30
C ALA A 179 -27.57 24.08 -29.63
N ASP A 180 -26.82 23.69 -30.65
CA ASP A 180 -27.34 23.25 -31.95
C ASP A 180 -27.27 21.71 -32.10
N LYS A 181 -27.60 21.22 -33.30
CA LYS A 181 -27.67 19.79 -33.59
C LYS A 181 -26.29 19.10 -33.68
N SER A 182 -25.20 19.85 -33.58
CA SER A 182 -23.85 19.36 -33.71
C SER A 182 -23.19 19.33 -32.35
N TRP A 183 -22.41 18.30 -32.06
CA TRP A 183 -21.59 18.25 -30.83
C TRP A 183 -20.62 19.43 -30.78
N ARG A 184 -20.62 20.13 -29.66
CA ARG A 184 -19.70 21.23 -29.37
C ARG A 184 -19.14 21.06 -27.96
N LYS A 185 -17.86 21.41 -27.79
CA LYS A 185 -17.22 21.49 -26.49
C LYS A 185 -17.51 22.84 -25.85
N TYR A 186 -18.07 22.82 -24.66
CA TYR A 186 -18.32 24.01 -23.83
C TYR A 186 -17.30 24.00 -22.68
N THR A 187 -16.88 25.20 -22.31
CA THR A 187 -15.91 25.38 -21.22
C THR A 187 -16.31 26.53 -20.30
N ALA A 188 -15.98 26.40 -19.02
CA ALA A 188 -16.17 27.45 -18.04
C ALA A 188 -15.12 27.33 -16.93
N THR A 189 -15.00 28.36 -16.10
CA THR A 189 -14.15 28.32 -14.90
C THR A 189 -15.00 28.68 -13.68
N LEU A 190 -14.76 27.96 -12.59
CA LEU A 190 -15.39 28.13 -11.30
C LEU A 190 -14.34 28.51 -10.28
N GLN A 191 -14.49 29.59 -9.53
CA GLN A 191 -13.62 29.94 -8.44
C GLN A 191 -14.38 29.83 -7.13
N SER A 192 -13.98 28.90 -6.27
CA SER A 192 -14.65 28.70 -4.98
C SER A 192 -14.36 29.83 -4.01
N ASP A 193 -15.36 30.31 -3.32
CA ASP A 193 -15.25 31.29 -2.24
C ASP A 193 -15.18 30.64 -0.84
N SER A 194 -15.34 29.32 -0.77
CA SER A 194 -15.48 28.56 0.48
C SER A 194 -14.67 27.26 0.46
N ASN A 195 -14.47 26.69 1.65
CA ASN A 195 -13.84 25.37 1.83
C ASN A 195 -14.91 24.35 2.20
N ASP A 196 -15.07 23.32 1.38
CA ASP A 196 -15.90 22.16 1.68
C ASP A 196 -15.29 20.88 1.07
N PRO A 197 -14.92 19.88 1.91
CA PRO A 197 -14.36 18.62 1.41
C PRO A 197 -15.41 17.68 0.79
N LYS A 198 -16.69 18.04 0.87
CA LYS A 198 -17.84 17.21 0.44
C LYS A 198 -18.77 17.94 -0.53
N ALA A 199 -18.30 19.00 -1.14
CA ALA A 199 -19.05 19.73 -2.16
C ALA A 199 -19.47 18.82 -3.32
N GLN A 200 -20.48 19.27 -4.05
CA GLN A 200 -20.94 18.66 -5.28
C GLN A 200 -20.93 19.67 -6.42
N PHE A 201 -20.81 19.15 -7.64
CA PHE A 201 -20.92 19.90 -8.89
C PHE A 201 -22.34 19.81 -9.42
N ALA A 202 -22.88 20.89 -9.99
CA ALA A 202 -24.11 20.82 -10.75
C ALA A 202 -24.08 21.69 -12.02
N LEU A 203 -24.68 21.15 -13.08
CA LEU A 203 -25.15 21.95 -14.21
C LEU A 203 -26.60 22.36 -13.92
N VAL A 204 -26.87 23.66 -14.05
CA VAL A 204 -28.17 24.29 -13.77
C VAL A 204 -28.78 24.76 -15.07
N PHE A 205 -30.02 24.38 -15.33
CA PHE A 205 -30.76 24.71 -16.57
C PHE A 205 -32.01 25.51 -16.19
N ASP A 206 -32.23 26.60 -16.91
CA ASP A 206 -33.37 27.53 -16.71
C ASP A 206 -34.28 27.66 -17.93
N GLY A 207 -34.19 26.76 -18.92
CA GLY A 207 -34.92 26.83 -20.15
C GLY A 207 -35.69 25.58 -20.51
N VAL A 208 -36.05 25.47 -21.75
CA VAL A 208 -36.88 24.37 -22.28
C VAL A 208 -36.19 23.74 -23.48
N GLY A 209 -36.18 22.42 -23.53
CA GLY A 209 -35.64 21.69 -24.70
C GLY A 209 -35.03 20.35 -24.37
N THR A 210 -34.31 19.81 -25.33
CA THR A 210 -33.59 18.54 -25.23
C THR A 210 -32.11 18.78 -25.51
N LEU A 211 -31.26 18.22 -24.64
CA LEU A 211 -29.79 18.22 -24.73
C LEU A 211 -29.27 16.81 -24.63
N ASP A 212 -28.33 16.44 -25.51
CA ASP A 212 -27.46 15.32 -25.35
C ASP A 212 -26.15 15.87 -24.74
N ILE A 213 -25.67 15.30 -23.65
CA ILE A 213 -24.46 15.71 -22.93
C ILE A 213 -23.51 14.51 -22.81
N ASP A 214 -22.22 14.77 -22.96
CA ASP A 214 -21.16 13.76 -22.80
C ASP A 214 -19.86 14.39 -22.31
N MET A 215 -18.94 13.57 -21.80
CA MET A 215 -17.58 13.94 -21.38
C MET A 215 -17.52 15.15 -20.46
N VAL A 216 -18.33 15.13 -19.41
CA VAL A 216 -18.33 16.18 -18.38
C VAL A 216 -17.10 16.04 -17.49
N SER A 217 -16.29 17.08 -17.42
CA SER A 217 -14.98 17.09 -16.77
C SER A 217 -14.79 18.34 -15.92
N LEU A 218 -14.29 18.18 -14.72
CA LEU A 218 -13.99 19.28 -13.79
C LEU A 218 -12.60 19.07 -13.18
N PHE A 219 -11.63 19.91 -13.53
CA PHE A 219 -10.25 19.83 -13.06
C PHE A 219 -9.88 20.98 -12.13
N PRO A 220 -9.28 20.67 -10.96
CA PRO A 220 -8.55 21.65 -10.16
C PRO A 220 -7.19 21.97 -10.83
N PRO A 221 -6.36 22.86 -10.28
CA PRO A 221 -4.95 22.95 -10.62
C PRO A 221 -4.23 21.60 -10.42
N THR A 222 -3.36 21.26 -11.35
CA THR A 222 -2.70 19.95 -11.41
C THR A 222 -1.21 20.05 -11.08
N PHE A 223 -0.59 18.93 -10.74
CA PHE A 223 0.85 18.84 -10.56
C PHE A 223 1.58 19.29 -11.82
N LYS A 224 2.54 20.22 -11.65
CA LYS A 224 3.28 20.88 -12.74
C LYS A 224 2.40 21.51 -13.84
N ASN A 225 1.16 21.80 -13.53
CA ASN A 225 0.17 22.42 -14.45
C ASN A 225 -0.09 21.61 -15.74
N ARG A 226 0.02 20.29 -15.68
CA ARG A 226 -0.33 19.42 -16.81
C ARG A 226 -1.84 19.51 -17.07
N GLU A 227 -2.24 19.59 -18.34
CA GLU A 227 -3.65 19.75 -18.71
C GLU A 227 -4.51 18.57 -18.24
N ASN A 228 -4.09 17.35 -18.55
CA ASN A 228 -4.69 16.09 -18.11
C ASN A 228 -3.83 15.50 -17.00
N GLY A 229 -3.71 16.21 -15.87
CA GLY A 229 -2.65 15.97 -14.89
C GLY A 229 -3.13 15.36 -13.58
N MET A 230 -2.18 15.31 -12.65
CA MET A 230 -2.30 14.61 -11.38
C MET A 230 -2.70 15.56 -10.25
N ARG A 231 -3.34 15.04 -9.22
CA ARG A 231 -3.60 15.72 -7.94
C ARG A 231 -2.28 16.15 -7.30
N PRO A 232 -2.09 17.46 -7.03
CA PRO A 232 -0.79 17.94 -6.54
C PRO A 232 -0.38 17.38 -5.18
N ASP A 233 -1.33 17.15 -4.27
CA ASP A 233 -1.05 16.61 -2.94
C ASP A 233 -0.48 15.19 -3.02
N LEU A 234 -1.09 14.29 -3.83
CA LEU A 234 -0.61 12.93 -4.02
C LEU A 234 0.68 12.86 -4.83
N ALA A 235 0.76 13.61 -5.93
CA ALA A 235 1.97 13.65 -6.77
C ALA A 235 3.18 14.24 -6.04
N ASN A 236 2.98 15.22 -5.14
CA ASN A 236 4.05 15.75 -4.32
C ASN A 236 4.58 14.73 -3.31
N MET A 237 3.75 13.84 -2.77
CA MET A 237 4.24 12.75 -1.92
C MET A 237 5.16 11.81 -2.70
N LEU A 238 4.80 11.46 -3.93
CA LEU A 238 5.69 10.68 -4.81
C LEU A 238 6.98 11.44 -5.13
N TYR A 239 6.87 12.73 -5.44
CA TYR A 239 8.03 13.57 -5.75
C TYR A 239 9.02 13.65 -4.59
N GLN A 240 8.53 13.72 -3.35
CA GLN A 240 9.37 13.74 -2.14
C GLN A 240 10.13 12.42 -1.92
N MET A 241 9.66 11.31 -2.47
CA MET A 241 10.38 10.03 -2.41
C MET A 241 11.64 10.01 -3.29
N HIS A 242 11.81 10.96 -4.21
CA HIS A 242 12.93 11.03 -5.15
C HIS A 242 13.14 9.73 -5.95
N PRO A 243 12.09 9.13 -6.51
CA PRO A 243 12.20 7.85 -7.19
C PRO A 243 13.15 7.93 -8.38
N LYS A 244 13.91 6.88 -8.61
CA LYS A 244 14.85 6.78 -9.75
C LYS A 244 14.23 6.03 -10.92
N PHE A 245 13.21 5.25 -10.67
CA PHE A 245 12.37 4.64 -11.70
C PHE A 245 10.92 4.57 -11.22
N MET A 246 10.01 4.38 -12.17
CA MET A 246 8.59 4.15 -11.93
C MET A 246 8.16 2.92 -12.73
N ARG A 247 7.78 1.84 -12.04
CA ARG A 247 7.15 0.65 -12.63
C ARG A 247 5.67 0.92 -12.82
N PHE A 248 5.17 0.73 -14.04
CA PHE A 248 3.77 0.96 -14.43
C PHE A 248 3.38 0.10 -15.65
N PRO A 249 2.10 -0.07 -15.95
CA PRO A 249 0.90 0.28 -15.18
C PRO A 249 0.66 -0.67 -14.00
N GLY A 250 1.57 -1.59 -13.79
CA GLY A 250 1.75 -2.43 -12.63
C GLY A 250 0.82 -3.63 -12.55
N GLY A 251 1.14 -4.54 -11.65
CA GLY A 251 0.38 -5.64 -11.08
C GLY A 251 -0.68 -6.33 -11.94
N CYS A 252 -1.72 -6.81 -11.28
CA CYS A 252 -2.86 -7.47 -11.94
C CYS A 252 -3.60 -6.59 -12.95
N PHE A 253 -3.47 -5.28 -12.85
CA PHE A 253 -4.05 -4.32 -13.80
C PHE A 253 -3.53 -4.50 -15.23
N VAL A 254 -2.28 -4.94 -15.40
CA VAL A 254 -1.71 -5.28 -16.72
C VAL A 254 -2.42 -6.47 -17.35
N GLU A 255 -2.81 -7.44 -16.52
CA GLU A 255 -3.29 -8.73 -16.98
C GLU A 255 -4.79 -8.72 -17.27
N GLY A 256 -5.59 -8.08 -16.40
CA GLY A 256 -7.04 -8.20 -16.43
C GLY A 256 -7.54 -9.51 -15.82
N GLN A 257 -8.85 -9.69 -15.75
CA GLN A 257 -9.48 -10.79 -15.01
C GLN A 257 -10.27 -11.75 -15.89
N GLU A 258 -11.34 -11.29 -16.52
CA GLU A 258 -12.33 -12.14 -17.19
C GLU A 258 -12.05 -12.29 -18.70
N SER A 259 -11.44 -11.30 -19.31
CA SER A 259 -11.14 -11.26 -20.74
C SER A 259 -9.91 -10.39 -21.01
N PRO A 260 -9.29 -10.54 -22.20
CA PRO A 260 -8.20 -9.66 -22.62
C PRO A 260 -8.61 -8.18 -22.77
N ASP A 261 -9.91 -7.87 -22.82
CA ASP A 261 -10.41 -6.49 -22.84
C ASP A 261 -10.38 -5.82 -21.46
N ASN A 262 -10.19 -6.59 -20.37
CA ASN A 262 -9.94 -6.06 -19.03
C ASN A 262 -8.46 -5.73 -18.79
N ALA A 263 -7.57 -6.08 -19.70
CA ALA A 263 -6.16 -5.77 -19.63
C ALA A 263 -5.90 -4.31 -20.04
N PHE A 264 -4.85 -3.72 -19.47
CA PHE A 264 -4.39 -2.42 -19.92
C PHE A 264 -3.84 -2.53 -21.36
N ARG A 265 -4.49 -1.87 -22.31
CA ARG A 265 -4.13 -1.83 -23.73
C ARG A 265 -3.70 -0.42 -24.11
N TRP A 266 -2.40 -0.16 -24.11
CA TRP A 266 -1.80 1.17 -24.17
C TRP A 266 -2.33 2.06 -25.30
N GLU A 267 -2.58 1.52 -26.51
CA GLU A 267 -3.10 2.29 -27.64
C GLU A 267 -4.49 2.89 -27.40
N ARG A 268 -5.31 2.24 -26.55
CA ARG A 268 -6.65 2.72 -26.17
C ARG A 268 -6.60 3.87 -25.16
N THR A 269 -5.42 4.12 -24.56
CA THR A 269 -5.26 5.04 -23.42
C THR A 269 -4.52 6.32 -23.79
N ILE A 270 -4.20 6.55 -25.05
CA ILE A 270 -3.49 7.74 -25.55
C ILE A 270 -4.37 8.63 -26.41
N GLY A 271 -3.93 9.88 -26.69
CA GLY A 271 -4.72 10.86 -27.45
C GLY A 271 -5.72 11.62 -26.60
N PRO A 272 -6.68 12.31 -27.22
CA PRO A 272 -7.73 13.06 -26.52
C PRO A 272 -8.53 12.15 -25.58
N VAL A 273 -8.85 12.64 -24.38
CA VAL A 273 -9.56 11.83 -23.38
C VAL A 273 -10.95 11.39 -23.79
N GLU A 274 -11.59 12.16 -24.67
CA GLU A 274 -12.89 11.81 -25.28
C GLU A 274 -12.81 10.66 -26.29
N GLU A 275 -11.61 10.31 -26.75
CA GLU A 275 -11.34 9.19 -27.67
C GLU A 275 -10.81 7.96 -26.92
N ARG A 276 -10.83 7.96 -25.58
CA ARG A 276 -10.45 6.82 -24.72
C ARG A 276 -11.72 6.11 -24.26
N GLU A 277 -11.80 4.81 -24.53
CA GLU A 277 -12.95 4.01 -24.17
C GLU A 277 -13.08 3.81 -22.66
N GLY A 278 -11.93 3.68 -21.97
CA GLY A 278 -11.87 3.16 -20.61
C GLY A 278 -12.17 1.64 -20.60
N HIS A 279 -11.92 1.00 -19.48
CA HIS A 279 -12.20 -0.43 -19.36
C HIS A 279 -12.54 -0.83 -17.91
N TRP A 280 -13.10 -2.03 -17.75
CA TRP A 280 -13.35 -2.57 -16.43
C TRP A 280 -12.07 -3.14 -15.83
N ASN A 281 -11.61 -2.55 -14.74
CA ASN A 281 -10.62 -3.09 -13.84
C ASN A 281 -11.31 -4.13 -12.92
N VAL A 282 -11.54 -5.31 -13.48
CA VAL A 282 -12.32 -6.36 -12.80
C VAL A 282 -11.58 -6.92 -11.59
N ASN A 283 -10.25 -6.94 -11.63
CA ASN A 283 -9.41 -7.36 -10.53
C ASN A 283 -9.74 -6.57 -9.25
N TRP A 284 -9.98 -5.27 -9.38
CA TRP A 284 -10.23 -4.36 -8.26
C TRP A 284 -11.67 -3.86 -8.16
N GLY A 285 -12.54 -4.25 -9.10
CA GLY A 285 -13.99 -4.14 -8.99
C GLY A 285 -14.58 -2.78 -9.33
N TYR A 286 -13.93 -1.99 -10.20
CA TYR A 286 -14.44 -0.72 -10.73
C TYR A 286 -14.00 -0.49 -12.18
N ARG A 287 -14.65 0.45 -12.87
CA ARG A 287 -14.24 0.86 -14.20
C ARG A 287 -13.21 1.99 -14.11
N THR A 288 -12.13 1.89 -14.89
CA THR A 288 -11.19 2.99 -15.12
C THR A 288 -11.54 3.76 -16.37
N THR A 289 -11.38 5.08 -16.33
CA THR A 289 -11.62 5.94 -17.51
C THR A 289 -10.42 5.99 -18.45
N ASP A 290 -9.30 5.35 -18.12
CA ASP A 290 -8.00 5.50 -18.77
C ASP A 290 -7.55 6.97 -18.84
N GLY A 291 -7.99 7.77 -17.88
CA GLY A 291 -7.60 9.18 -17.77
C GLY A 291 -6.12 9.35 -17.52
N ILE A 292 -5.53 8.46 -16.68
CA ILE A 292 -4.08 8.23 -16.66
C ILE A 292 -3.81 7.10 -17.64
N GLY A 293 -3.40 7.45 -18.86
CA GLY A 293 -3.01 6.49 -19.88
C GLY A 293 -1.51 6.37 -20.03
N PHE A 294 -1.07 5.63 -21.05
CA PHE A 294 0.35 5.35 -21.27
C PHE A 294 1.19 6.63 -21.40
N HIS A 295 0.65 7.66 -22.07
CA HIS A 295 1.32 8.96 -22.20
C HIS A 295 1.47 9.65 -20.84
N GLU A 296 0.43 9.69 -20.03
CA GLU A 296 0.43 10.33 -18.72
C GLU A 296 1.33 9.59 -17.72
N TYR A 297 1.42 8.26 -17.78
CA TYR A 297 2.39 7.49 -16.98
C TYR A 297 3.84 7.86 -17.32
N LEU A 298 4.17 7.91 -18.61
CA LEU A 298 5.50 8.31 -19.08
C LEU A 298 5.82 9.75 -18.69
N GLN A 299 4.86 10.66 -18.81
CA GLN A 299 4.99 12.06 -18.42
C GLN A 299 5.15 12.22 -16.91
N LEU A 300 4.41 11.43 -16.11
CA LEU A 300 4.56 11.42 -14.66
C LEU A 300 5.96 10.94 -14.25
N ALA A 301 6.46 9.88 -14.85
CA ALA A 301 7.82 9.40 -14.58
C ALA A 301 8.84 10.53 -14.83
N GLU A 302 8.75 11.21 -15.98
CA GLU A 302 9.59 12.37 -16.30
C GLU A 302 9.43 13.51 -15.28
N ASP A 303 8.20 13.83 -14.90
CA ASP A 303 7.87 14.88 -13.92
C ASP A 303 8.44 14.59 -12.52
N LEU A 304 8.55 13.32 -12.15
CA LEU A 304 9.18 12.85 -10.92
C LEU A 304 10.71 12.76 -11.02
N GLY A 305 11.28 12.87 -12.21
CA GLY A 305 12.71 12.64 -12.48
C GLY A 305 13.09 11.16 -12.43
N ALA A 306 12.12 10.27 -12.68
CA ALA A 306 12.25 8.83 -12.66
C ALA A 306 12.33 8.25 -14.09
N LYS A 307 13.05 7.11 -14.24
CA LYS A 307 13.05 6.35 -15.49
C LYS A 307 11.78 5.52 -15.58
N PRO A 308 11.10 5.48 -16.72
CA PRO A 308 9.95 4.59 -16.89
C PRO A 308 10.41 3.13 -16.99
N LEU A 309 9.78 2.25 -16.20
CA LEU A 309 9.85 0.80 -16.27
C LEU A 309 8.47 0.31 -16.66
N TYR A 310 8.34 -0.18 -17.89
CA TYR A 310 7.06 -0.59 -18.44
C TYR A 310 6.85 -2.09 -18.29
N VAL A 311 5.67 -2.49 -17.82
CA VAL A 311 5.25 -3.90 -17.70
C VAL A 311 4.31 -4.23 -18.86
N VAL A 312 4.59 -5.30 -19.59
CA VAL A 312 3.76 -5.74 -20.72
C VAL A 312 3.01 -7.02 -20.41
N ASN A 313 1.78 -7.12 -20.89
CA ASN A 313 1.01 -8.35 -20.84
C ASN A 313 1.58 -9.36 -21.87
N VAL A 314 1.72 -10.62 -21.44
CA VAL A 314 2.25 -11.71 -22.28
C VAL A 314 1.16 -12.60 -22.89
N GLY A 315 -0.04 -12.05 -23.07
CA GLY A 315 -1.22 -12.77 -23.54
C GLY A 315 -1.83 -13.67 -22.45
N LEU A 316 -1.70 -13.24 -21.18
CA LEU A 316 -2.30 -13.89 -20.02
C LEU A 316 -3.25 -12.93 -19.32
N TRP A 317 -4.36 -13.44 -18.83
CA TRP A 317 -5.26 -12.80 -17.89
C TRP A 317 -5.75 -13.85 -16.88
N HIS A 318 -6.22 -13.45 -15.71
CA HIS A 318 -6.53 -14.41 -14.63
C HIS A 318 -7.57 -15.48 -15.02
N GLY A 319 -8.48 -15.16 -15.93
CA GLY A 319 -9.51 -16.10 -16.43
C GLY A 319 -9.14 -16.89 -17.68
N GLY A 320 -7.97 -16.64 -18.31
CA GLY A 320 -7.61 -17.30 -19.55
C GLY A 320 -6.27 -16.86 -20.17
N LYS A 321 -6.07 -17.25 -21.41
CA LYS A 321 -4.82 -17.01 -22.12
C LYS A 321 -4.99 -16.98 -23.63
N THR A 322 -4.09 -16.29 -24.32
CA THR A 322 -3.76 -16.52 -25.73
C THR A 322 -2.77 -17.66 -25.82
N GLU A 323 -2.91 -18.57 -26.76
CA GLU A 323 -1.95 -19.66 -26.96
C GLU A 323 -0.58 -19.08 -27.39
N VAL A 324 0.51 -19.77 -27.03
CA VAL A 324 1.86 -19.28 -27.29
C VAL A 324 2.12 -19.09 -28.78
N GLU A 325 1.51 -19.91 -29.61
CA GLU A 325 1.58 -19.86 -31.07
C GLU A 325 0.94 -18.59 -31.66
N ASP A 326 -0.01 -17.99 -30.94
CA ASP A 326 -0.83 -16.84 -31.38
C ASP A 326 -0.43 -15.52 -30.71
N LEU A 327 0.75 -15.42 -30.11
CA LEU A 327 1.20 -14.23 -29.35
C LEU A 327 1.58 -13.03 -30.22
N GLN A 328 1.66 -13.15 -31.54
CA GLN A 328 2.14 -12.07 -32.40
C GLN A 328 1.43 -10.73 -32.18
N PRO A 329 0.10 -10.65 -32.02
CA PRO A 329 -0.57 -9.36 -31.76
C PRO A 329 -0.11 -8.67 -30.45
N TRP A 330 0.18 -9.44 -29.40
CA TRP A 330 0.69 -8.92 -28.13
C TRP A 330 2.14 -8.42 -28.25
N ILE A 331 2.96 -9.13 -29.04
CA ILE A 331 4.34 -8.74 -29.34
C ILE A 331 4.36 -7.46 -30.18
N ASP A 332 3.50 -7.36 -31.19
CA ASP A 332 3.39 -6.17 -32.03
C ASP A 332 2.95 -4.96 -31.22
N GLU A 333 2.01 -5.13 -30.27
CA GLU A 333 1.57 -4.09 -29.34
C GLU A 333 2.71 -3.64 -28.42
N CYS A 334 3.51 -4.57 -27.90
CA CYS A 334 4.70 -4.26 -27.11
C CYS A 334 5.72 -3.42 -27.90
N LEU A 335 6.05 -3.85 -29.11
CA LEU A 335 6.98 -3.12 -29.98
C LEU A 335 6.46 -1.73 -30.36
N ALA A 336 5.17 -1.60 -30.60
CA ALA A 336 4.51 -0.32 -30.85
C ALA A 336 4.57 0.62 -29.64
N ALA A 337 4.39 0.11 -28.43
CA ALA A 337 4.56 0.87 -27.18
C ALA A 337 6.00 1.38 -27.02
N LEU A 338 6.97 0.53 -27.31
CA LEU A 338 8.39 0.91 -27.29
C LEU A 338 8.71 1.96 -28.36
N GLU A 339 8.14 1.84 -29.56
CA GLU A 339 8.31 2.86 -30.62
C GLU A 339 7.63 4.19 -30.20
N TYR A 340 6.45 4.13 -29.56
CA TYR A 340 5.81 5.33 -29.02
C TYR A 340 6.71 6.02 -27.99
N ALA A 341 7.27 5.27 -27.04
CA ALA A 341 8.09 5.84 -25.98
C ALA A 341 9.49 6.28 -26.48
N ASN A 342 10.15 5.49 -27.30
CA ASN A 342 11.56 5.63 -27.63
C ASN A 342 11.85 6.00 -29.09
N GLY A 343 10.88 5.81 -29.99
CA GLY A 343 11.06 6.02 -31.42
C GLY A 343 11.26 7.48 -31.80
N ASP A 344 11.95 7.71 -32.92
CA ASP A 344 12.10 9.03 -33.52
C ASP A 344 10.74 9.57 -34.02
N VAL A 345 10.60 10.90 -34.08
CA VAL A 345 9.37 11.56 -34.58
C VAL A 345 9.02 11.24 -36.01
N THR A 346 9.93 10.66 -36.79
CA THR A 346 9.69 10.18 -38.17
C THR A 346 9.07 8.81 -38.23
N THR A 347 9.04 8.05 -37.12
CA THR A 347 8.36 6.76 -37.05
C THR A 347 6.88 6.94 -36.80
N LYS A 348 6.05 5.90 -37.04
CA LYS A 348 4.60 5.96 -36.88
C LYS A 348 4.19 6.41 -35.47
N TYR A 349 4.69 5.70 -34.48
CA TYR A 349 4.28 5.93 -33.07
C TYR A 349 5.09 7.04 -32.40
N GLY A 350 6.33 7.30 -32.82
CA GLY A 350 7.08 8.48 -32.40
C GLY A 350 6.42 9.80 -32.88
N ALA A 351 5.88 9.82 -34.12
CA ALA A 351 5.06 10.93 -34.63
C ALA A 351 3.77 11.12 -33.81
N MET A 352 3.14 10.02 -33.40
CA MET A 352 1.93 10.06 -32.56
C MET A 352 2.25 10.65 -31.17
N ARG A 353 3.37 10.25 -30.54
CA ARG A 353 3.85 10.88 -29.30
C ARG A 353 4.05 12.38 -29.46
N ALA A 354 4.70 12.80 -30.54
CA ALA A 354 4.93 14.21 -30.82
C ALA A 354 3.60 14.99 -31.01
N LYS A 355 2.61 14.39 -31.68
CA LYS A 355 1.26 14.95 -31.80
C LYS A 355 0.56 15.09 -30.45
N ASN A 356 0.81 14.18 -29.53
CA ASN A 356 0.31 14.23 -28.13
C ASN A 356 1.13 15.20 -27.24
N GLY A 357 1.98 16.04 -27.82
CA GLY A 357 2.67 17.13 -27.13
C GLY A 357 4.09 16.81 -26.63
N HIS A 358 4.61 15.61 -26.87
CA HIS A 358 5.94 15.21 -26.39
C HIS A 358 6.83 14.70 -27.56
N PRO A 359 7.53 15.59 -28.29
CA PRO A 359 8.36 15.19 -29.41
C PRO A 359 9.63 14.42 -29.01
N ALA A 360 10.18 14.67 -27.81
CA ALA A 360 11.36 13.96 -27.31
C ALA A 360 11.00 12.52 -26.87
N PRO A 361 11.90 11.54 -27.00
CA PRO A 361 11.71 10.20 -26.44
C PRO A 361 11.62 10.22 -24.90
N PHE A 362 10.79 9.36 -24.33
CA PHE A 362 10.74 9.15 -22.87
C PHE A 362 11.84 8.21 -22.34
N ASN A 363 12.48 7.44 -23.23
CA ASN A 363 13.60 6.56 -22.95
C ASN A 363 13.28 5.45 -21.93
N ILE A 364 12.38 4.55 -22.29
CA ILE A 364 12.19 3.29 -21.55
C ILE A 364 13.51 2.48 -21.64
N GLU A 365 14.14 2.24 -20.51
CA GLU A 365 15.37 1.46 -20.39
C GLU A 365 15.12 0.06 -19.82
N TYR A 366 14.01 -0.13 -19.10
CA TYR A 366 13.61 -1.37 -18.45
C TYR A 366 12.23 -1.79 -18.94
N LEU A 367 12.10 -3.06 -19.30
CA LEU A 367 10.83 -3.66 -19.71
C LEU A 367 10.63 -4.97 -18.96
N GLU A 368 9.54 -5.06 -18.25
CA GLU A 368 9.14 -6.29 -17.58
C GLU A 368 8.16 -7.07 -18.46
N ILE A 369 8.45 -8.35 -18.66
CA ILE A 369 7.70 -9.25 -19.54
C ILE A 369 6.76 -10.11 -18.68
N GLY A 370 5.50 -9.68 -18.57
CA GLY A 370 4.49 -10.28 -17.73
C GLY A 370 4.48 -9.69 -16.31
N ASN A 371 3.51 -10.09 -15.49
CA ASN A 371 3.39 -9.78 -14.07
C ASN A 371 2.98 -11.05 -13.32
N GLU A 372 3.80 -11.52 -12.37
CA GLU A 372 3.52 -12.71 -11.54
C GLU A 372 3.11 -13.98 -12.33
N ASN A 373 3.53 -14.09 -13.57
CA ASN A 373 3.05 -15.13 -14.48
C ASN A 373 3.80 -16.46 -14.36
N ASN A 374 4.90 -16.52 -13.61
CA ASN A 374 5.67 -17.74 -13.38
C ASN A 374 5.28 -18.38 -12.04
N GLN A 375 4.12 -19.01 -11.99
CA GLN A 375 3.57 -19.59 -10.76
C GLN A 375 3.71 -21.12 -10.71
N PRO A 376 3.94 -21.71 -9.53
CA PRO A 376 4.06 -23.16 -9.37
C PRO A 376 2.71 -23.90 -9.41
N ASP A 377 1.59 -23.21 -9.50
CA ASP A 377 0.25 -23.82 -9.55
C ASP A 377 0.14 -24.72 -10.79
N PRO A 378 -0.18 -26.02 -10.65
CA PRO A 378 -0.36 -26.92 -11.78
C PRO A 378 -1.35 -26.42 -12.85
N ARG A 379 -2.32 -25.58 -12.46
CA ARG A 379 -3.27 -24.95 -13.40
C ARG A 379 -2.58 -23.90 -14.27
N GLN A 380 -1.53 -23.25 -13.76
CA GLN A 380 -0.76 -22.21 -14.43
C GLN A 380 0.50 -22.74 -15.14
N GLN A 381 0.97 -23.96 -14.83
CA GLN A 381 2.06 -24.61 -15.58
C GLN A 381 1.73 -24.77 -17.07
N SER A 382 0.42 -24.85 -17.41
CA SER A 382 -0.04 -24.84 -18.80
C SER A 382 0.19 -23.52 -19.53
N ASP A 383 0.55 -22.45 -18.80
CA ASP A 383 0.68 -21.11 -19.37
C ASP A 383 2.00 -20.91 -20.11
N ARG A 384 2.97 -21.79 -19.90
CA ARG A 384 4.23 -21.83 -20.66
C ARG A 384 4.96 -20.46 -20.59
N TYR A 385 5.13 -19.91 -19.39
CA TYR A 385 5.65 -18.55 -19.21
C TYR A 385 7.02 -18.34 -19.87
N TYR A 386 7.97 -19.27 -19.73
CA TYR A 386 9.29 -19.16 -20.32
C TYR A 386 9.26 -19.05 -21.84
N GLU A 387 8.35 -19.79 -22.52
CA GLU A 387 8.21 -19.71 -23.97
C GLU A 387 7.60 -18.37 -24.41
N ARG A 388 6.67 -17.81 -23.61
CA ARG A 388 6.13 -16.47 -23.84
C ARG A 388 7.22 -15.43 -23.69
N TYR A 389 7.93 -15.48 -22.57
CA TYR A 389 9.07 -14.60 -22.31
C TYR A 389 10.08 -14.63 -23.47
N ASP A 390 10.46 -15.79 -23.96
CA ASP A 390 11.45 -15.94 -25.04
C ASP A 390 10.99 -15.32 -26.35
N LYS A 391 9.73 -15.52 -26.74
CA LYS A 391 9.18 -14.87 -27.95
C LYS A 391 9.19 -13.35 -27.87
N PHE A 392 8.81 -12.78 -26.72
CA PHE A 392 8.92 -11.35 -26.50
C PHE A 392 10.38 -10.88 -26.50
N ARG A 393 11.26 -11.58 -25.78
CA ARG A 393 12.67 -11.28 -25.72
C ARG A 393 13.32 -11.25 -27.11
N GLU A 394 13.08 -12.27 -27.94
CA GLU A 394 13.62 -12.33 -29.31
C GLU A 394 13.17 -11.13 -30.13
N ALA A 395 11.89 -10.81 -30.13
CA ALA A 395 11.34 -9.69 -30.88
C ALA A 395 11.89 -8.35 -30.38
N ILE A 396 11.92 -8.14 -29.06
CA ILE A 396 12.44 -6.90 -28.46
C ILE A 396 13.93 -6.74 -28.75
N ARG A 397 14.75 -7.78 -28.58
CA ARG A 397 16.19 -7.72 -28.85
C ARG A 397 16.52 -7.40 -30.30
N ALA A 398 15.68 -7.84 -31.24
CA ALA A 398 15.85 -7.53 -32.66
C ALA A 398 15.73 -6.03 -32.97
N HIS A 399 14.92 -5.29 -32.21
CA HIS A 399 14.64 -3.88 -32.43
C HIS A 399 15.29 -2.95 -31.40
N TYR A 400 15.40 -3.40 -30.14
CA TYR A 400 15.85 -2.63 -28.99
C TYR A 400 16.87 -3.43 -28.14
N PRO A 401 18.07 -3.68 -28.66
CA PRO A 401 19.06 -4.58 -28.03
C PRO A 401 19.56 -4.11 -26.66
N ASN A 402 19.42 -2.84 -26.34
CA ASN A 402 19.92 -2.23 -25.11
C ASN A 402 18.91 -2.16 -23.96
N ILE A 403 17.62 -2.43 -24.21
CA ILE A 403 16.59 -2.46 -23.16
C ILE A 403 16.88 -3.63 -22.22
N LYS A 404 16.83 -3.36 -20.93
CA LYS A 404 16.97 -4.37 -19.88
C LYS A 404 15.65 -5.11 -19.71
N LEU A 405 15.70 -6.44 -19.89
CA LEU A 405 14.53 -7.29 -19.81
C LEU A 405 14.43 -7.92 -18.41
N ILE A 406 13.24 -7.85 -17.85
CA ILE A 406 12.91 -8.38 -16.54
C ILE A 406 11.96 -9.57 -16.73
N GLY A 407 12.30 -10.71 -16.13
CA GLY A 407 11.49 -11.92 -16.14
C GLY A 407 10.91 -12.19 -14.77
N ASN A 408 9.71 -12.76 -14.74
CA ASN A 408 9.06 -13.12 -13.49
C ASN A 408 9.60 -14.44 -12.93
N VAL A 409 9.89 -14.45 -11.64
CA VAL A 409 10.06 -15.69 -10.86
C VAL A 409 8.81 -15.95 -10.04
N VAL A 410 8.78 -17.03 -9.27
CA VAL A 410 7.63 -17.37 -8.41
C VAL A 410 7.38 -16.25 -7.39
N ALA A 411 6.21 -15.65 -7.43
CA ALA A 411 5.85 -14.51 -6.57
C ALA A 411 5.33 -14.95 -5.19
N TRP A 412 4.72 -16.12 -5.09
CA TRP A 412 4.02 -16.55 -3.87
C TRP A 412 4.53 -17.89 -3.33
N GLY A 413 4.74 -17.94 -2.01
CA GLY A 413 5.06 -19.19 -1.30
C GLY A 413 6.51 -19.65 -1.36
N ASP A 414 7.39 -18.95 -2.08
CA ASP A 414 8.82 -19.23 -2.12
C ASP A 414 9.61 -18.02 -1.58
N ASP A 415 10.53 -18.28 -0.68
CA ASP A 415 11.43 -17.25 -0.12
C ASP A 415 12.77 -17.15 -0.89
N ASN A 416 13.05 -18.07 -1.80
CA ASN A 416 14.25 -18.09 -2.63
C ASN A 416 13.94 -18.55 -4.06
N PRO A 417 13.07 -17.81 -4.79
CA PRO A 417 12.67 -18.18 -6.14
C PRO A 417 13.87 -18.19 -7.10
N LYS A 418 13.77 -19.03 -8.12
CA LYS A 418 14.86 -19.21 -9.08
C LYS A 418 14.34 -19.12 -10.51
N TRP A 419 15.23 -18.69 -11.40
CA TRP A 419 15.00 -18.79 -12.83
C TRP A 419 15.34 -20.21 -13.30
N GLU A 420 14.32 -20.98 -13.59
CA GLU A 420 14.46 -22.41 -13.96
C GLU A 420 14.57 -22.63 -15.48
N SER A 421 15.08 -21.64 -16.21
CA SER A 421 15.25 -21.67 -17.66
C SER A 421 16.70 -21.33 -18.05
N THR A 422 17.11 -21.83 -19.20
CA THR A 422 18.39 -21.45 -19.83
C THR A 422 18.27 -20.18 -20.69
N ILE A 423 17.07 -19.63 -20.83
CA ILE A 423 16.82 -18.40 -21.59
C ILE A 423 17.44 -17.22 -20.85
N ASP A 424 18.13 -16.36 -21.62
CA ASP A 424 18.81 -15.19 -21.07
C ASP A 424 17.84 -14.14 -20.54
N VAL A 425 18.13 -13.61 -19.35
CA VAL A 425 17.37 -12.58 -18.66
C VAL A 425 18.31 -11.61 -17.96
N ASP A 426 18.05 -10.31 -18.03
CA ASP A 426 18.88 -9.31 -17.35
C ASP A 426 18.61 -9.22 -15.85
N LEU A 427 17.31 -9.21 -15.47
CA LEU A 427 16.84 -9.13 -14.08
C LEU A 427 15.70 -10.09 -13.83
N LEU A 428 15.60 -10.54 -12.59
CA LEU A 428 14.51 -11.37 -12.08
C LEU A 428 13.65 -10.52 -11.15
N ASP A 429 12.35 -10.54 -11.37
CA ASP A 429 11.40 -9.85 -10.52
C ASP A 429 10.96 -10.73 -9.37
N GLU A 430 11.30 -10.34 -8.14
CA GLU A 430 10.94 -11.02 -6.88
C GLU A 430 9.88 -10.22 -6.13
N HIS A 431 8.82 -10.87 -5.64
CA HIS A 431 7.74 -10.27 -4.85
C HIS A 431 7.68 -10.88 -3.45
N TYR A 432 7.57 -10.03 -2.41
CA TYR A 432 7.53 -10.48 -1.02
C TYR A 432 6.46 -9.75 -0.21
N TYR A 433 5.43 -10.48 0.16
CA TYR A 433 4.38 -10.05 1.06
C TYR A 433 4.42 -10.93 2.32
N ARG A 434 5.08 -10.43 3.39
CA ARG A 434 5.46 -11.19 4.56
C ARG A 434 5.20 -10.39 5.85
N ASN A 435 5.50 -10.98 7.00
CA ASN A 435 5.45 -10.32 8.29
C ASN A 435 6.73 -9.51 8.60
N PRO A 436 6.74 -8.62 9.61
CA PRO A 436 7.91 -7.80 9.95
C PRO A 436 9.17 -8.61 10.29
N ALA A 437 9.02 -9.76 10.95
CA ALA A 437 10.15 -10.62 11.32
C ALA A 437 10.87 -11.15 10.08
N TRP A 438 10.11 -11.63 9.07
CA TRP A 438 10.68 -12.10 7.83
C TRP A 438 11.53 -11.02 7.15
N PHE A 439 11.02 -9.78 7.09
CA PHE A 439 11.74 -8.66 6.49
C PHE A 439 13.04 -8.32 7.27
N ALA A 440 12.99 -8.36 8.60
CA ALA A 440 14.18 -8.14 9.42
C ALA A 440 15.20 -9.27 9.26
N ASP A 441 14.76 -10.52 9.25
CA ASP A 441 15.62 -11.70 9.06
C ASP A 441 16.22 -11.75 7.66
N ALA A 442 15.54 -11.17 6.66
CA ALA A 442 16.01 -11.05 5.29
C ALA A 442 17.11 -9.97 5.08
N PHE A 443 17.62 -9.32 6.14
CA PHE A 443 18.72 -8.37 6.07
C PHE A 443 19.95 -8.90 5.31
N HIS A 444 20.25 -10.18 5.49
CA HIS A 444 21.38 -10.88 4.87
C HIS A 444 21.03 -11.74 3.64
N LYS A 445 19.79 -11.65 3.14
CA LYS A 445 19.26 -12.49 2.07
C LYS A 445 20.17 -12.55 0.84
N TYR A 446 20.69 -11.40 0.41
CA TYR A 446 21.47 -11.28 -0.83
C TYR A 446 22.99 -11.35 -0.64
N ASP A 447 23.49 -11.48 0.60
CA ASP A 447 24.93 -11.53 0.89
C ASP A 447 25.63 -12.68 0.18
N SER A 448 24.98 -13.84 0.11
CA SER A 448 25.47 -15.07 -0.51
C SER A 448 24.94 -15.31 -1.93
N TYR A 449 24.13 -14.37 -2.50
CA TYR A 449 23.63 -14.54 -3.86
C TYR A 449 24.78 -14.61 -4.87
N PRO A 450 24.76 -15.59 -5.80
CA PRO A 450 25.84 -15.78 -6.76
C PRO A 450 25.96 -14.57 -7.70
N ARG A 451 27.16 -13.97 -7.78
CA ARG A 451 27.49 -12.89 -8.74
C ARG A 451 27.81 -13.44 -10.13
N THR A 452 28.11 -14.72 -10.19
CA THR A 452 28.44 -15.45 -11.41
C THR A 452 27.70 -16.79 -11.39
N ASN A 453 27.09 -17.14 -12.50
CA ASN A 453 26.48 -18.44 -12.66
C ASN A 453 27.57 -19.52 -12.59
N PRO A 454 27.54 -20.46 -11.65
CA PRO A 454 28.60 -21.42 -11.43
C PRO A 454 28.74 -22.43 -12.58
N GLU A 455 27.72 -22.64 -13.39
CA GLU A 455 27.71 -23.60 -14.50
C GLU A 455 28.29 -23.01 -15.79
N THR A 456 27.99 -21.72 -16.06
CA THR A 456 28.35 -21.07 -17.32
C THR A 456 29.54 -20.13 -17.18
N GLY A 457 29.86 -19.67 -15.95
CA GLY A 457 30.88 -18.64 -15.69
C GLY A 457 30.46 -17.22 -16.12
N LEU A 458 29.24 -17.06 -16.64
CA LEU A 458 28.68 -15.76 -17.00
C LEU A 458 28.13 -15.01 -15.77
N PRO A 459 27.96 -13.68 -15.84
CA PRO A 459 27.28 -12.95 -14.79
C PRO A 459 25.89 -13.55 -14.48
N ALA A 460 25.56 -13.73 -13.20
CA ALA A 460 24.22 -14.14 -12.81
C ALA A 460 23.20 -13.03 -13.09
N PRO A 461 21.94 -13.34 -13.38
CA PRO A 461 20.87 -12.36 -13.46
C PRO A 461 20.84 -11.49 -12.20
N LYS A 462 20.54 -10.21 -12.34
CA LYS A 462 20.33 -9.34 -11.21
C LYS A 462 18.91 -9.47 -10.69
N ILE A 463 18.67 -8.96 -9.50
CA ILE A 463 17.37 -8.98 -8.86
C ILE A 463 16.72 -7.60 -8.93
N TYR A 464 15.49 -7.57 -9.33
CA TYR A 464 14.55 -6.50 -9.08
C TYR A 464 13.58 -6.98 -8.02
N VAL A 465 13.50 -6.30 -6.88
CA VAL A 465 12.43 -6.56 -5.91
C VAL A 465 11.28 -5.63 -6.27
N GLY A 466 10.39 -6.14 -7.15
CA GLY A 466 9.38 -5.32 -7.82
C GLY A 466 8.20 -4.97 -6.93
N GLU A 467 7.85 -5.88 -6.02
CA GLU A 467 6.79 -5.66 -5.07
C GLU A 467 7.16 -6.21 -3.69
N TYR A 468 7.05 -5.38 -2.67
CA TYR A 468 7.18 -5.85 -1.30
C TYR A 468 6.41 -4.96 -0.33
N ALA A 469 5.81 -5.57 0.68
CA ALA A 469 5.21 -4.90 1.82
C ALA A 469 5.00 -5.89 2.98
N VAL A 470 4.95 -5.36 4.19
CA VAL A 470 4.46 -6.13 5.32
C VAL A 470 2.93 -6.23 5.23
N THR A 471 2.42 -7.45 5.01
CA THR A 471 0.98 -7.71 4.81
C THR A 471 0.38 -8.62 5.89
N SER A 472 1.15 -9.05 6.85
CA SER A 472 0.68 -10.00 7.87
C SER A 472 1.36 -9.79 9.21
N GLY A 473 0.86 -10.44 10.24
CA GLY A 473 1.37 -10.32 11.59
C GLY A 473 1.03 -8.96 12.22
N PHE A 474 1.89 -8.45 13.05
CA PHE A 474 1.68 -7.22 13.80
C PHE A 474 2.12 -5.94 13.07
N GLY A 475 2.40 -6.04 11.78
CA GLY A 475 2.77 -4.95 10.89
C GLY A 475 1.67 -4.55 9.91
N ASP A 476 0.46 -5.04 10.08
CA ASP A 476 -0.65 -4.72 9.20
C ASP A 476 -0.91 -3.20 9.16
N LEU A 477 -1.46 -2.73 8.03
CA LEU A 477 -1.77 -1.32 7.78
C LEU A 477 -0.56 -0.36 7.69
N GLY A 478 0.67 -0.88 7.56
CA GLY A 478 1.88 -0.05 7.42
C GLY A 478 2.22 0.73 8.70
N ASN A 479 2.01 0.13 9.86
CA ASN A 479 2.38 0.68 11.17
C ASN A 479 3.90 0.73 11.36
N MET A 480 4.37 1.11 12.56
CA MET A 480 5.80 1.24 12.82
C MET A 480 6.55 -0.11 12.74
N ASN A 481 5.93 -1.24 13.14
CA ASN A 481 6.55 -2.57 12.99
C ASN A 481 6.80 -2.91 11.50
N ALA A 482 5.83 -2.62 10.63
CA ALA A 482 5.99 -2.79 9.19
C ALA A 482 7.16 -1.95 8.68
N ALA A 483 7.13 -0.66 8.98
CA ALA A 483 8.12 0.30 8.52
C ALA A 483 9.55 -0.09 8.94
N LEU A 484 9.73 -0.58 10.16
CA LEU A 484 11.06 -0.99 10.66
C LEU A 484 11.54 -2.30 10.00
N GLY A 485 10.68 -3.29 9.82
CA GLY A 485 11.02 -4.52 9.09
C GLY A 485 11.44 -4.20 7.66
N GLU A 486 10.64 -3.39 6.96
CA GLU A 486 10.94 -2.91 5.60
C GLU A 486 12.25 -2.11 5.55
N ALA A 487 12.51 -1.22 6.53
CA ALA A 487 13.76 -0.46 6.60
C ALA A 487 14.99 -1.38 6.72
N VAL A 488 14.90 -2.42 7.53
CA VAL A 488 15.98 -3.41 7.69
C VAL A 488 16.24 -4.14 6.37
N TYR A 489 15.18 -4.58 5.70
CA TYR A 489 15.29 -5.24 4.38
C TYR A 489 15.89 -4.32 3.32
N MET A 490 15.46 -3.05 3.28
CA MET A 490 16.02 -2.04 2.38
C MET A 490 17.52 -1.82 2.61
N MET A 491 17.98 -1.83 3.87
CA MET A 491 19.41 -1.77 4.20
C MET A 491 20.16 -3.00 3.68
N GLY A 492 19.56 -4.18 3.75
CA GLY A 492 20.10 -5.42 3.18
C GLY A 492 20.23 -5.35 1.66
N MET A 493 19.22 -4.81 0.97
CA MET A 493 19.25 -4.57 -0.48
C MET A 493 20.33 -3.52 -0.85
N GLU A 494 20.46 -2.42 -0.08
CA GLU A 494 21.54 -1.44 -0.29
C GLU A 494 22.93 -2.09 -0.19
N ASN A 495 23.17 -2.89 0.85
CA ASN A 495 24.44 -3.57 1.05
C ASN A 495 24.82 -4.47 -0.15
N ASN A 496 23.84 -4.93 -0.91
CA ASN A 496 23.93 -5.81 -2.05
C ASN A 496 23.45 -5.15 -3.36
N SER A 497 23.62 -3.84 -3.51
CA SER A 497 23.11 -3.08 -4.65
C SER A 497 23.75 -3.48 -6.00
N ASP A 498 24.86 -4.22 -5.99
CA ASP A 498 25.45 -4.85 -7.18
C ASP A 498 24.57 -5.99 -7.73
N ILE A 499 23.81 -6.65 -6.86
CA ILE A 499 22.86 -7.73 -7.21
C ILE A 499 21.43 -7.21 -7.25
N VAL A 500 21.04 -6.33 -6.32
CA VAL A 500 19.69 -5.74 -6.26
C VAL A 500 19.75 -4.27 -6.72
N PRO A 501 19.86 -4.00 -8.03
CA PRO A 501 19.95 -2.62 -8.54
C PRO A 501 18.63 -1.85 -8.50
N LEU A 502 17.50 -2.53 -8.33
CA LEU A 502 16.14 -1.97 -8.36
C LEU A 502 15.30 -2.54 -7.22
N ASN A 503 14.53 -1.70 -6.55
CA ASN A 503 13.46 -2.12 -5.65
C ASN A 503 12.32 -1.10 -5.60
N SER A 504 11.09 -1.56 -5.38
CA SER A 504 9.89 -0.73 -5.23
C SER A 504 8.87 -1.35 -4.30
N TYR A 505 8.32 -0.55 -3.41
CA TYR A 505 7.23 -0.92 -2.50
C TYR A 505 5.90 -1.00 -3.25
N ALA A 506 5.02 -1.92 -2.86
CA ALA A 506 3.69 -2.11 -3.46
C ALA A 506 2.62 -2.48 -2.41
N PRO A 507 1.37 -1.96 -2.57
CA PRO A 507 0.96 -0.84 -3.43
C PRO A 507 1.14 0.54 -2.76
N ILE A 508 1.07 1.61 -3.56
CA ILE A 508 1.32 2.96 -3.06
C ILE A 508 0.09 3.59 -2.43
N PHE A 509 -1.04 3.58 -3.13
CA PHE A 509 -2.19 4.43 -2.83
C PHE A 509 -3.43 3.65 -2.42
N VAL A 510 -4.16 4.18 -1.42
CA VAL A 510 -5.52 3.73 -1.09
C VAL A 510 -6.45 4.90 -0.83
N ASN A 511 -7.57 4.92 -1.55
CA ASN A 511 -8.69 5.75 -1.17
C ASN A 511 -9.45 5.06 -0.03
N GLU A 512 -9.50 5.73 1.14
CA GLU A 512 -10.12 5.17 2.36
C GLU A 512 -11.60 4.83 2.23
N ASN A 513 -12.26 5.38 1.19
CA ASN A 513 -13.66 5.12 0.97
C ASN A 513 -13.93 3.77 0.27
N ASP A 514 -12.94 3.20 -0.44
CA ASP A 514 -13.09 1.91 -1.13
C ASP A 514 -11.75 1.17 -1.22
N ALA A 515 -11.30 0.63 -0.10
CA ALA A 515 -10.08 -0.17 -0.01
C ALA A 515 -10.36 -1.64 -0.35
N LYS A 516 -9.66 -2.17 -1.34
CA LYS A 516 -9.72 -3.58 -1.75
C LYS A 516 -8.51 -4.38 -1.26
N TRP A 517 -7.39 -3.70 -1.07
CA TRP A 517 -6.12 -4.25 -0.61
C TRP A 517 -5.49 -3.37 0.45
N ARG A 518 -4.76 -3.97 1.39
CA ARG A 518 -3.96 -3.31 2.42
C ARG A 518 -2.72 -4.16 2.73
N PRO A 519 -1.62 -3.57 3.17
CA PRO A 519 -1.38 -2.15 3.45
C PRO A 519 -1.04 -1.34 2.19
N ASP A 520 -1.10 -0.01 2.33
CA ASP A 520 -0.71 0.94 1.29
C ASP A 520 0.11 2.07 1.94
N MET A 521 1.12 2.60 1.23
CA MET A 521 1.99 3.64 1.76
C MET A 521 1.27 4.96 2.03
N ILE A 522 0.40 5.37 1.11
CA ILE A 522 -0.25 6.67 1.11
C ILE A 522 -1.76 6.46 1.14
N ARG A 523 -2.36 6.92 2.22
CA ARG A 523 -3.81 6.82 2.44
C ARG A 523 -4.44 8.20 2.21
N PHE A 524 -5.57 8.23 1.52
CA PHE A 524 -6.19 9.49 1.14
C PHE A 524 -7.71 9.40 1.00
N ASN A 525 -8.35 10.57 0.86
CA ASN A 525 -9.72 10.74 0.39
C ASN A 525 -9.80 11.97 -0.54
N SER A 526 -10.99 12.49 -0.81
CA SER A 526 -11.18 13.66 -1.68
C SER A 526 -10.39 14.91 -1.25
N SER A 527 -10.08 15.06 0.05
CA SER A 527 -9.54 16.31 0.62
C SER A 527 -8.31 16.16 1.50
N ARG A 528 -7.99 14.95 1.93
CA ARG A 528 -6.88 14.68 2.86
C ARG A 528 -5.97 13.59 2.31
N VAL A 529 -4.71 13.70 2.68
CA VAL A 529 -3.67 12.72 2.37
C VAL A 529 -2.79 12.54 3.59
N MET A 530 -2.33 11.31 3.81
CA MET A 530 -1.32 11.02 4.81
C MET A 530 -0.37 9.92 4.35
N GLY A 531 0.89 9.97 4.82
CA GLY A 531 1.85 8.89 4.71
C GLY A 531 1.79 7.99 5.96
N THR A 532 1.80 6.69 5.76
CA THR A 532 2.01 5.72 6.83
C THR A 532 3.47 5.78 7.33
N PRO A 533 3.84 5.17 8.45
CA PRO A 533 5.25 4.98 8.82
C PRO A 533 6.09 4.35 7.69
N SER A 534 5.54 3.37 6.94
CA SER A 534 6.19 2.79 5.75
C SER A 534 6.48 3.85 4.67
N TYR A 535 5.57 4.80 4.43
CA TYR A 535 5.84 5.91 3.51
C TYR A 535 7.08 6.71 3.93
N TYR A 536 7.19 7.04 5.20
CA TYR A 536 8.34 7.81 5.68
C TYR A 536 9.65 7.04 5.54
N VAL A 537 9.65 5.74 5.75
CA VAL A 537 10.82 4.89 5.47
C VAL A 537 11.16 4.92 3.98
N GLN A 538 10.19 4.67 3.11
CA GLN A 538 10.35 4.68 1.65
C GLN A 538 10.79 6.05 1.10
N MET A 539 10.46 7.14 1.80
CA MET A 539 10.90 8.50 1.48
C MET A 539 12.32 8.77 2.01
N LEU A 540 12.62 8.41 3.25
CA LEU A 540 13.89 8.73 3.90
C LEU A 540 15.06 7.93 3.34
N MET A 541 14.87 6.67 2.97
CA MET A 541 15.93 5.81 2.47
C MET A 541 16.56 6.33 1.17
N PRO A 542 15.79 6.65 0.10
CA PRO A 542 16.37 7.23 -1.13
C PRO A 542 16.97 8.61 -0.94
N GLN A 543 16.44 9.44 -0.04
CA GLN A 543 16.98 10.76 0.27
C GLN A 543 18.32 10.70 1.03
N ASN A 544 18.59 9.57 1.68
CA ASN A 544 19.73 9.37 2.56
C ASN A 544 20.51 8.11 2.17
N VAL A 545 20.97 8.05 0.94
CA VAL A 545 21.82 6.98 0.42
C VAL A 545 23.05 7.60 -0.25
N GLY A 546 24.22 6.99 -0.01
CA GLY A 546 25.47 7.36 -0.65
C GLY A 546 25.62 6.74 -2.04
N THR A 547 26.83 6.85 -2.61
CA THR A 547 27.19 6.23 -3.89
C THR A 547 27.94 4.91 -3.70
N GLN A 548 28.44 4.67 -2.48
CA GLN A 548 29.32 3.56 -2.17
C GLN A 548 28.96 2.94 -0.81
N VAL A 549 28.74 1.65 -0.75
CA VAL A 549 28.57 0.93 0.51
C VAL A 549 29.86 0.94 1.31
N LEU A 550 29.76 1.13 2.62
CA LEU A 550 30.84 0.91 3.58
C LEU A 550 30.54 -0.32 4.41
N LYS A 551 31.54 -1.17 4.65
CA LYS A 551 31.38 -2.33 5.51
C LYS A 551 31.28 -1.92 6.96
N VAL A 552 30.24 -2.39 7.63
CA VAL A 552 30.00 -2.15 9.04
C VAL A 552 30.31 -3.39 9.86
N THR A 553 30.98 -3.21 10.99
CA THR A 553 31.10 -4.25 12.03
C THR A 553 30.37 -3.76 13.26
N GLN A 554 29.31 -4.47 13.62
CA GLN A 554 28.50 -4.16 14.80
C GLN A 554 28.79 -5.13 15.92
N HIS A 555 29.01 -4.61 17.12
CA HIS A 555 29.08 -5.38 18.35
C HIS A 555 27.93 -4.95 19.27
N ASN A 556 27.03 -5.89 19.53
CA ASN A 556 25.91 -5.70 20.45
C ASN A 556 26.16 -6.54 21.71
N PRO A 557 26.48 -5.92 22.85
CA PRO A 557 26.79 -6.66 24.07
C PRO A 557 25.60 -7.49 24.60
N TYR A 558 24.38 -7.21 24.18
CA TYR A 558 23.21 -8.04 24.51
C TYR A 558 23.14 -9.34 23.70
N ALA A 559 23.51 -9.31 22.43
CA ALA A 559 23.53 -10.51 21.59
C ALA A 559 24.57 -11.51 22.06
N ASP A 560 25.73 -11.03 22.53
CA ASP A 560 26.80 -11.89 23.05
C ASP A 560 26.44 -12.53 24.40
N GLN A 561 25.63 -11.87 25.22
CA GLN A 561 25.10 -12.46 26.46
C GLN A 561 24.06 -13.55 26.19
N MET A 562 23.29 -13.44 25.08
CA MET A 562 22.36 -14.49 24.69
C MET A 562 23.06 -15.74 24.16
N LEU A 563 24.23 -15.62 23.55
CA LEU A 563 25.02 -16.76 23.05
C LEU A 563 25.80 -17.47 24.17
N THR A 564 26.05 -16.80 25.26
CA THR A 564 26.79 -17.37 26.42
C THR A 564 25.93 -17.79 27.60
N ALA A 565 24.69 -17.31 27.69
CA ALA A 565 23.73 -17.77 28.68
C ALA A 565 23.00 -18.99 28.13
N SER A 566 23.49 -20.15 28.43
CA SER A 566 22.74 -21.39 28.33
C SER A 566 21.40 -21.19 29.04
N VAL A 567 20.33 -21.09 28.21
CA VAL A 567 18.94 -21.44 28.51
C VAL A 567 18.41 -20.95 29.87
N THR A 568 18.35 -19.65 30.07
CA THR A 568 17.20 -19.03 30.70
C THR A 568 16.63 -18.10 29.66
N PRO A 569 15.40 -18.30 29.13
CA PRO A 569 14.81 -17.34 28.23
C PRO A 569 14.72 -16.02 29.00
N ALA A 570 15.57 -15.06 28.67
CA ALA A 570 15.29 -13.69 29.01
C ALA A 570 13.94 -13.39 28.33
N MET A 571 12.94 -13.07 29.12
CA MET A 571 11.62 -12.78 28.65
C MET A 571 11.73 -11.61 27.72
N SER A 572 11.75 -11.90 26.39
CA SER A 572 11.48 -10.91 25.41
C SER A 572 10.04 -10.46 25.64
N HIS A 573 9.90 -9.22 26.04
CA HIS A 573 8.58 -8.61 26.07
C HIS A 573 8.12 -8.56 24.61
N THR A 574 7.18 -9.41 24.32
CA THR A 574 6.49 -9.48 23.04
C THR A 574 5.76 -8.16 22.83
N GLY A 575 5.33 -7.86 21.63
CA GLY A 575 4.44 -6.72 21.33
C GLY A 575 3.11 -6.72 22.09
N PHE A 576 2.90 -7.65 23.00
CA PHE A 576 1.93 -7.53 24.09
C PHE A 576 2.36 -6.35 24.94
N ALA A 577 1.54 -5.31 24.93
CA ALA A 577 1.72 -4.12 25.77
C ALA A 577 2.26 -4.53 27.13
N THR A 578 3.31 -3.86 27.56
CA THR A 578 3.97 -4.13 28.86
C THR A 578 2.91 -4.42 29.91
N TRP A 579 2.83 -5.67 30.32
CA TRP A 579 2.02 -6.07 31.44
C TRP A 579 2.51 -5.26 32.62
N GLN A 580 1.80 -4.21 33.01
CA GLN A 580 2.08 -3.53 34.24
C GLN A 580 1.79 -4.54 35.35
N THR A 581 2.82 -5.18 35.82
CA THR A 581 2.78 -5.98 37.05
C THR A 581 2.34 -5.09 38.20
N LYS A 582 1.03 -5.04 38.43
CA LYS A 582 0.55 -4.72 39.75
C LYS A 582 0.78 -5.96 40.60
N ALA A 583 1.72 -5.87 41.52
CA ALA A 583 2.06 -6.79 42.63
C ALA A 583 1.76 -8.29 42.34
N SER A 584 2.79 -9.11 42.43
CA SER A 584 2.69 -10.57 42.44
C SER A 584 1.52 -11.02 43.33
N PHE A 585 0.47 -11.48 42.74
CA PHE A 585 -0.66 -12.04 43.43
C PHE A 585 -0.53 -13.56 43.29
N GLU A 586 -0.01 -14.25 44.31
CA GLU A 586 -0.19 -15.69 44.41
C GLU A 586 -1.66 -15.93 44.73
N MET A 587 -2.46 -16.26 43.73
CA MET A 587 -3.78 -16.82 43.93
C MET A 587 -3.62 -18.31 44.19
N PRO A 588 -3.94 -18.80 45.41
CA PRO A 588 -4.17 -20.22 45.65
C PRO A 588 -5.36 -20.67 44.77
N ASP A 589 -5.49 -21.98 44.54
CA ASP A 589 -6.58 -22.57 43.74
C ASP A 589 -7.93 -21.90 44.06
N HIS A 590 -8.35 -20.95 43.20
CA HIS A 590 -9.65 -20.31 43.30
C HIS A 590 -10.58 -20.93 42.28
N GLU A 591 -11.69 -21.48 42.75
CA GLU A 591 -12.79 -21.84 41.91
C GLU A 591 -13.46 -20.56 41.37
N LEU A 592 -13.18 -20.23 40.14
CA LEU A 592 -13.80 -19.12 39.42
C LEU A 592 -15.20 -19.59 39.02
N LYS A 593 -16.25 -19.05 39.64
CA LYS A 593 -17.62 -19.44 39.32
C LYS A 593 -18.05 -18.85 37.99
N PRO A 594 -18.48 -19.67 36.99
CA PRO A 594 -18.95 -19.18 35.68
C PRO A 594 -20.10 -18.19 35.82
N GLU A 595 -20.88 -18.26 36.88
CA GLU A 595 -21.99 -17.33 37.19
C GLU A 595 -21.55 -15.87 37.35
N HIS A 596 -20.26 -15.61 37.56
CA HIS A 596 -19.69 -14.27 37.68
C HIS A 596 -19.22 -13.68 36.34
N LEU A 597 -19.37 -14.41 35.22
CA LEU A 597 -19.04 -13.89 33.89
C LEU A 597 -19.87 -12.65 33.56
N GLU A 598 -19.21 -11.60 33.14
CA GLU A 598 -19.83 -10.40 32.58
C GLU A 598 -19.85 -10.48 31.05
N THR A 599 -21.03 -10.23 30.48
CA THR A 599 -21.23 -10.30 29.04
C THR A 599 -20.68 -9.07 28.34
N ILE A 600 -19.74 -9.26 27.40
CA ILE A 600 -19.32 -8.23 26.45
C ILE A 600 -20.19 -8.29 25.19
N SER A 601 -20.43 -9.51 24.68
CA SER A 601 -21.22 -9.75 23.48
C SER A 601 -21.82 -11.16 23.49
N GLY A 602 -22.90 -11.37 22.72
CA GLY A 602 -23.63 -12.63 22.66
C GLY A 602 -24.73 -12.73 23.73
N ASN A 603 -25.44 -13.87 23.77
CA ASN A 603 -26.50 -14.15 24.71
C ASN A 603 -26.02 -15.22 25.71
N TRP A 604 -25.62 -14.79 26.90
CA TRP A 604 -25.12 -15.64 27.94
C TRP A 604 -26.19 -15.86 29.02
N LYS A 605 -26.52 -17.12 29.31
CA LYS A 605 -27.55 -17.52 30.27
C LYS A 605 -26.91 -18.35 31.37
N ARG A 606 -27.20 -17.98 32.63
CA ARG A 606 -26.88 -18.77 33.82
C ARG A 606 -27.93 -19.88 33.98
N ASN A 607 -27.45 -21.09 34.19
CA ASN A 607 -28.28 -22.27 34.39
C ASN A 607 -28.42 -22.62 35.88
N GLY A 608 -29.42 -23.39 36.23
CA GLY A 608 -29.69 -23.74 37.61
C GLY A 608 -28.64 -24.70 38.23
N ASP A 609 -27.78 -25.31 37.44
CA ASP A 609 -26.71 -26.20 37.85
C ASP A 609 -25.38 -25.46 38.04
N GLY A 610 -25.37 -24.14 37.95
CA GLY A 610 -24.16 -23.30 38.05
C GLY A 610 -23.38 -23.13 36.76
N SER A 611 -23.78 -23.81 35.68
CA SER A 611 -23.16 -23.61 34.37
C SER A 611 -23.66 -22.32 33.67
N VAL A 612 -22.91 -21.86 32.68
CA VAL A 612 -23.29 -20.73 31.82
C VAL A 612 -23.36 -21.18 30.36
N SER A 613 -24.43 -20.87 29.67
CA SER A 613 -24.62 -21.16 28.24
C SER A 613 -24.58 -19.91 27.41
N GLN A 614 -23.88 -19.96 26.29
CA GLN A 614 -23.95 -18.97 25.23
C GLN A 614 -24.85 -19.50 24.12
N THR A 615 -25.88 -18.73 23.74
CA THR A 615 -26.94 -19.19 22.83
C THR A 615 -27.06 -18.37 21.54
N SER A 616 -26.29 -17.34 21.38
CA SER A 616 -26.27 -16.55 20.15
C SER A 616 -25.56 -17.28 19.03
N MET A 617 -26.07 -17.17 17.80
CA MET A 617 -25.42 -17.67 16.57
C MET A 617 -24.49 -16.62 15.92
N ARG A 618 -24.20 -15.53 16.60
CA ARG A 618 -23.27 -14.50 16.11
C ARG A 618 -21.83 -14.95 16.31
N GLN A 619 -20.94 -14.40 15.49
CA GLN A 619 -19.51 -14.46 15.74
C GLN A 619 -19.11 -13.55 16.91
N GLN A 620 -17.95 -13.83 17.53
CA GLN A 620 -17.38 -13.02 18.62
C GLN A 620 -18.32 -12.86 19.84
N CYS A 621 -18.89 -13.95 20.31
CA CYS A 621 -19.63 -13.97 21.57
C CYS A 621 -18.63 -14.12 22.73
N VAL A 622 -18.46 -13.04 23.50
CA VAL A 622 -17.43 -12.93 24.55
C VAL A 622 -18.05 -12.58 25.89
N ALA A 623 -17.62 -13.30 26.92
CA ALA A 623 -17.86 -12.94 28.32
C ALA A 623 -16.55 -13.00 29.09
N VAL A 624 -16.39 -12.15 30.10
CA VAL A 624 -15.17 -12.04 30.91
C VAL A 624 -15.47 -12.24 32.38
N LEU A 625 -14.46 -12.68 33.13
CA LEU A 625 -14.47 -12.64 34.59
C LEU A 625 -13.84 -11.31 35.03
N PRO A 626 -14.62 -10.40 35.63
CA PRO A 626 -14.10 -9.09 36.02
C PRO A 626 -13.14 -9.21 37.21
N ASN A 627 -12.26 -8.22 37.34
CA ASN A 627 -11.35 -8.06 38.47
C ASN A 627 -10.32 -9.19 38.72
N ILE A 628 -10.08 -10.01 37.70
CA ILE A 628 -8.98 -11.00 37.78
C ILE A 628 -7.79 -10.43 37.05
N VAL A 629 -6.71 -10.20 37.79
CA VAL A 629 -5.43 -9.78 37.23
C VAL A 629 -4.50 -10.96 37.30
N MET A 630 -4.05 -11.44 36.14
CA MET A 630 -3.05 -12.49 36.03
C MET A 630 -1.67 -11.82 35.86
N ASP A 631 -0.64 -12.33 36.48
CA ASP A 631 0.71 -11.78 36.32
C ASP A 631 1.37 -12.16 34.99
N GLY A 632 0.66 -12.89 34.16
CA GLY A 632 0.99 -13.22 32.78
C GLY A 632 2.13 -14.20 32.57
N LYS A 633 2.82 -14.63 33.64
CA LYS A 633 4.03 -15.41 33.52
C LYS A 633 3.84 -16.90 33.72
N HIS A 634 3.11 -17.29 34.79
CA HIS A 634 2.87 -18.69 35.13
C HIS A 634 1.49 -18.86 35.71
N TYR A 635 0.63 -19.53 34.98
CA TYR A 635 -0.70 -19.89 35.47
C TYR A 635 -1.28 -21.08 34.73
N THR A 636 -2.23 -21.73 35.41
CA THR A 636 -3.03 -22.83 34.81
C THR A 636 -4.51 -22.50 34.89
N LEU A 637 -5.20 -22.64 33.76
CA LEU A 637 -6.65 -22.57 33.66
C LEU A 637 -7.20 -23.99 33.54
N ARG A 638 -8.25 -24.29 34.30
CA ARG A 638 -9.02 -25.54 34.14
C ARG A 638 -10.50 -25.21 34.10
N TYR A 639 -11.22 -25.76 33.13
CA TYR A 639 -12.65 -25.59 32.98
C TYR A 639 -13.25 -26.76 32.24
N ARG A 640 -14.58 -26.87 32.30
CA ARG A 640 -15.33 -27.82 31.49
C ARG A 640 -16.16 -27.06 30.45
N ALA A 641 -16.21 -27.58 29.23
CA ALA A 641 -16.97 -27.01 28.15
C ALA A 641 -17.72 -28.07 27.36
N ARG A 642 -18.88 -27.70 26.85
CA ARG A 642 -19.70 -28.53 25.99
C ARG A 642 -20.26 -27.70 24.85
N LYS A 643 -20.10 -28.20 23.64
CA LYS A 643 -20.79 -27.72 22.46
C LYS A 643 -22.15 -28.41 22.39
N ASP A 644 -23.24 -27.66 22.34
CA ASP A 644 -24.57 -28.23 22.17
C ASP A 644 -25.04 -28.24 20.70
N SER A 645 -24.73 -27.18 19.96
CA SER A 645 -25.04 -27.04 18.51
C SER A 645 -24.11 -26.00 17.84
N GLY A 646 -24.24 -25.85 16.53
CA GLY A 646 -23.46 -24.92 15.71
C GLY A 646 -22.28 -25.60 15.00
N ASP A 647 -21.62 -24.86 14.09
CA ASP A 647 -20.56 -25.40 13.22
C ASP A 647 -19.18 -25.41 13.88
N GLU A 648 -18.95 -24.54 14.86
CA GLU A 648 -17.68 -24.42 15.59
C GLU A 648 -17.74 -25.09 16.97
N GLY A 649 -16.60 -25.22 17.62
CA GLY A 649 -16.50 -25.76 18.98
C GLY A 649 -16.61 -24.69 20.06
N PHE A 650 -15.57 -24.57 20.92
CA PHE A 650 -15.51 -23.57 21.99
C PHE A 650 -14.10 -22.99 22.12
N MET A 651 -14.01 -21.77 22.66
CA MET A 651 -12.75 -21.06 22.84
C MET A 651 -12.57 -20.59 24.27
N ILE A 652 -11.29 -20.50 24.67
CA ILE A 652 -10.87 -19.80 25.89
C ILE A 652 -9.85 -18.73 25.52
N VAL A 653 -10.11 -17.49 25.95
CA VAL A 653 -9.17 -16.39 25.85
C VAL A 653 -8.20 -16.43 27.04
N PHE A 654 -6.95 -16.21 26.77
CA PHE A 654 -5.90 -16.11 27.77
C PHE A 654 -4.92 -14.98 27.38
N ASN A 655 -4.05 -14.56 28.30
CA ASN A 655 -3.18 -13.40 28.08
C ASN A 655 -3.95 -12.16 27.56
N TYR A 656 -5.15 -11.93 28.13
CA TYR A 656 -6.01 -10.82 27.72
C TYR A 656 -5.51 -9.50 28.33
N VAL A 657 -5.19 -8.54 27.51
CA VAL A 657 -4.84 -7.17 27.91
C VAL A 657 -6.02 -6.21 27.63
N ASP A 658 -6.47 -6.22 26.40
CA ASP A 658 -7.59 -5.42 25.89
C ASP A 658 -8.22 -6.11 24.67
N ARG A 659 -9.17 -5.42 23.97
CA ARG A 659 -9.86 -5.97 22.82
C ARG A 659 -8.98 -6.26 21.62
N ASP A 660 -7.82 -5.62 21.57
CA ASP A 660 -6.90 -5.70 20.43
C ASP A 660 -5.66 -6.53 20.76
N ASN A 661 -5.52 -6.99 22.03
CA ASN A 661 -4.33 -7.70 22.50
C ASN A 661 -4.72 -8.87 23.42
N TYR A 662 -4.73 -10.09 22.89
CA TYR A 662 -5.04 -11.32 23.63
C TYR A 662 -4.67 -12.57 22.80
N CYS A 663 -4.71 -13.72 23.46
CA CYS A 663 -4.60 -15.02 22.80
C CYS A 663 -5.85 -15.86 23.06
N TRP A 664 -6.12 -16.81 22.19
CA TRP A 664 -7.10 -17.85 22.47
C TRP A 664 -6.65 -19.23 22.06
N VAL A 665 -7.20 -20.24 22.74
CA VAL A 665 -7.25 -21.62 22.24
C VAL A 665 -8.63 -21.86 21.67
N ASN A 666 -8.68 -22.28 20.41
CA ASN A 666 -9.90 -22.66 19.72
C ASN A 666 -9.94 -24.19 19.57
N PHE A 667 -10.86 -24.84 20.25
CA PHE A 667 -11.13 -26.26 20.11
C PHE A 667 -12.32 -26.49 19.18
N GLY A 668 -12.09 -27.12 18.03
CA GLY A 668 -13.13 -27.35 17.01
C GLY A 668 -13.45 -26.12 16.18
N GLY A 669 -12.45 -25.33 15.84
CA GLY A 669 -12.57 -24.22 14.89
C GLY A 669 -12.57 -24.68 13.42
N TRP A 670 -12.66 -23.71 12.51
CA TRP A 670 -12.67 -23.93 11.04
C TRP A 670 -13.71 -24.94 10.59
N GLY A 671 -14.95 -24.70 10.97
CA GLY A 671 -16.06 -25.63 10.69
C GLY A 671 -15.91 -26.96 11.43
N ASN A 672 -15.41 -26.94 12.64
CA ASN A 672 -15.16 -28.10 13.51
C ASN A 672 -14.23 -29.16 12.91
N THR A 673 -13.18 -28.70 12.23
CA THR A 673 -12.19 -29.57 11.58
C THR A 673 -10.80 -29.55 12.21
N GLN A 674 -10.51 -28.49 13.00
CA GLN A 674 -9.20 -28.26 13.58
C GLN A 674 -9.33 -27.68 14.99
N HIS A 675 -8.24 -27.86 15.78
CA HIS A 675 -7.95 -27.08 16.97
C HIS A 675 -6.86 -26.08 16.64
N GLY A 676 -6.78 -24.93 17.31
CA GLY A 676 -5.74 -23.94 17.06
C GLY A 676 -5.45 -23.01 18.22
N ILE A 677 -4.26 -22.45 18.25
CA ILE A 677 -3.92 -21.29 19.06
C ILE A 677 -3.71 -20.12 18.13
N GLU A 678 -4.37 -19.02 18.42
CA GLU A 678 -4.26 -17.77 17.68
C GLU A 678 -3.93 -16.62 18.64
N GLN A 679 -3.17 -15.66 18.15
CA GLN A 679 -2.76 -14.45 18.86
C GLN A 679 -3.35 -13.24 18.17
N ILE A 680 -3.87 -12.31 18.94
CA ILE A 680 -4.34 -11.01 18.47
C ILE A 680 -3.44 -9.96 19.08
N VAL A 681 -2.80 -9.14 18.25
CA VAL A 681 -1.93 -8.05 18.69
C VAL A 681 -2.22 -6.82 17.85
N GLY A 682 -2.55 -5.72 18.47
CA GLY A 682 -2.97 -4.50 17.81
C GLY A 682 -4.21 -4.70 16.92
N GLY A 683 -5.09 -5.65 17.26
CA GLY A 683 -6.28 -6.02 16.48
C GLY A 683 -6.02 -7.02 15.35
N ASN A 684 -4.75 -7.33 15.05
CA ASN A 684 -4.38 -8.24 13.97
C ASN A 684 -4.28 -9.68 14.49
N LYS A 685 -4.80 -10.62 13.71
CA LYS A 685 -4.86 -12.03 14.08
C LYS A 685 -3.73 -12.82 13.41
N MET A 686 -2.98 -13.54 14.22
CA MET A 686 -1.92 -14.46 13.78
C MET A 686 -2.21 -15.88 14.25
N GLN A 687 -2.17 -16.83 13.33
CA GLN A 687 -2.27 -18.25 13.66
C GLN A 687 -0.93 -18.79 14.15
N THR A 688 -0.89 -19.21 15.43
CA THR A 688 0.33 -19.74 16.04
C THR A 688 0.55 -21.20 15.65
N VAL A 689 -0.47 -22.05 15.86
CA VAL A 689 -0.41 -23.47 15.57
C VAL A 689 -1.83 -24.00 15.32
N THR A 690 -1.94 -25.01 14.46
CA THR A 690 -3.18 -25.79 14.28
C THR A 690 -2.89 -27.28 14.27
N LYS A 691 -3.92 -28.06 14.62
CA LYS A 691 -3.92 -29.52 14.59
C LYS A 691 -5.31 -30.02 14.19
N ARG A 692 -5.39 -31.01 13.34
CA ARG A 692 -6.68 -31.64 12.99
C ARG A 692 -7.36 -32.17 14.24
N GLY A 693 -8.65 -31.91 14.38
CA GLY A 693 -9.47 -32.34 15.51
C GLY A 693 -10.87 -31.78 15.43
N LYS A 694 -11.78 -32.36 16.18
CA LYS A 694 -13.20 -31.95 16.24
C LYS A 694 -13.73 -32.05 17.66
N ILE A 695 -14.80 -31.33 17.92
CA ILE A 695 -15.58 -31.35 19.16
C ILE A 695 -16.95 -32.00 18.86
N GLU A 696 -17.32 -33.00 19.66
CA GLU A 696 -18.59 -33.68 19.55
C GLU A 696 -19.68 -32.92 20.31
N SER A 697 -20.84 -32.72 19.66
CA SER A 697 -21.99 -32.07 20.29
C SER A 697 -22.58 -32.92 21.43
N GLY A 698 -22.97 -32.27 22.52
CA GLY A 698 -23.55 -32.91 23.69
C GLY A 698 -22.55 -33.55 24.67
N ARG A 699 -21.25 -33.60 24.32
CA ARG A 699 -20.19 -34.12 25.18
C ARG A 699 -19.51 -33.03 25.99
N TRP A 700 -19.32 -33.28 27.31
CA TRP A 700 -18.47 -32.48 28.16
C TRP A 700 -17.03 -32.85 27.98
N TYR A 701 -16.15 -31.83 27.89
CA TYR A 701 -14.72 -31.93 27.83
C TYR A 701 -14.09 -31.24 29.04
N ASP A 702 -13.09 -31.87 29.63
CA ASP A 702 -12.21 -31.25 30.58
C ASP A 702 -11.08 -30.54 29.84
N VAL A 703 -10.95 -29.23 30.06
CA VAL A 703 -9.95 -28.40 29.37
C VAL A 703 -8.94 -27.88 30.39
N LYS A 704 -7.65 -27.97 30.05
CA LYS A 704 -6.54 -27.43 30.82
C LYS A 704 -5.63 -26.63 29.89
N ILE A 705 -5.30 -25.41 30.30
CA ILE A 705 -4.33 -24.54 29.63
C ILE A 705 -3.26 -24.17 30.66
N GLU A 706 -2.01 -24.44 30.36
CA GLU A 706 -0.84 -23.99 31.14
C GLU A 706 -0.10 -22.95 30.33
N VAL A 707 0.12 -21.79 30.91
CA VAL A 707 0.92 -20.70 30.35
C VAL A 707 2.15 -20.51 31.20
N THR A 708 3.32 -20.57 30.56
CA THR A 708 4.63 -20.40 31.22
C THR A 708 5.47 -19.50 30.31
N GLY A 709 5.44 -18.19 30.55
CA GLY A 709 6.00 -17.21 29.61
C GLY A 709 5.33 -17.33 28.25
N ASP A 710 6.12 -17.61 27.22
CA ASP A 710 5.61 -17.81 25.86
C ASP A 710 5.21 -19.28 25.58
N ASN A 711 5.55 -20.22 26.46
CA ASN A 711 5.13 -21.60 26.27
C ASN A 711 3.67 -21.78 26.70
N VAL A 712 2.88 -22.34 25.81
CA VAL A 712 1.48 -22.67 26.03
C VAL A 712 1.25 -24.14 25.78
N LYS A 713 0.74 -24.82 26.83
CA LYS A 713 0.28 -26.20 26.73
C LYS A 713 -1.23 -26.23 26.88
N ALA A 714 -1.90 -26.98 26.02
CA ALA A 714 -3.36 -27.10 26.03
C ALA A 714 -3.77 -28.58 25.95
N TRP A 715 -4.61 -28.99 26.88
CA TRP A 715 -5.17 -30.33 26.93
C TRP A 715 -6.68 -30.31 26.69
N LEU A 716 -7.16 -31.33 26.04
CA LEU A 716 -8.57 -31.64 25.88
C LEU A 716 -8.79 -33.05 26.47
N ASP A 717 -9.50 -33.13 27.59
CA ASP A 717 -9.50 -34.28 28.49
C ASP A 717 -8.04 -34.58 28.96
N ASP A 718 -7.57 -35.83 28.82
CA ASP A 718 -6.20 -36.20 29.17
C ASP A 718 -5.20 -36.03 28.02
N ASP A 719 -5.67 -35.66 26.82
CA ASP A 719 -4.84 -35.57 25.62
C ASP A 719 -4.15 -34.19 25.53
N LEU A 720 -2.83 -34.16 25.49
CA LEU A 720 -2.04 -32.97 25.17
C LEU A 720 -2.23 -32.63 23.68
N VAL A 721 -3.04 -31.61 23.40
CA VAL A 721 -3.29 -31.15 22.04
C VAL A 721 -2.16 -30.27 21.53
N PHE A 722 -1.73 -29.32 22.36
CA PHE A 722 -0.66 -28.38 22.05
C PHE A 722 0.41 -28.30 23.15
N ASP A 723 1.66 -28.22 22.73
CA ASP A 723 2.83 -27.77 23.48
C ASP A 723 3.63 -26.90 22.53
N THR A 724 3.49 -25.58 22.62
CA THR A 724 3.99 -24.65 21.61
C THR A 724 4.47 -23.36 22.25
N GLN A 725 5.32 -22.64 21.53
CA GLN A 725 5.72 -21.28 21.85
C GLN A 725 4.80 -20.29 21.13
N LEU A 726 4.38 -19.25 21.84
CA LEU A 726 3.76 -18.10 21.18
C LEU A 726 4.74 -17.49 20.20
N LYS A 727 4.22 -17.07 19.05
CA LYS A 727 5.06 -16.47 18.00
C LYS A 727 5.22 -14.99 18.26
N HIS A 728 6.40 -14.51 17.90
CA HIS A 728 6.69 -13.10 17.79
C HIS A 728 6.91 -12.83 16.31
N ASP A 729 6.24 -11.83 15.76
CA ASP A 729 6.35 -11.46 14.35
C ASP A 729 7.30 -10.27 14.13
N THR A 730 8.00 -9.87 15.17
CA THR A 730 9.06 -8.87 15.10
C THR A 730 10.37 -9.48 15.59
N THR A 731 11.39 -9.47 14.73
CA THR A 731 12.76 -9.81 15.17
C THR A 731 13.31 -8.62 15.94
N LYS A 732 13.48 -8.78 17.25
CA LYS A 732 14.07 -7.74 18.10
C LYS A 732 15.56 -7.61 17.84
N GLY A 733 16.01 -6.40 17.57
CA GLY A 733 17.42 -6.16 17.37
C GLY A 733 17.77 -4.74 16.94
N ILE A 734 19.08 -4.53 16.89
CA ILE A 734 19.68 -3.33 16.30
C ILE A 734 20.34 -3.74 15.00
N PHE A 735 19.97 -3.10 13.92
CA PHE A 735 20.52 -3.31 12.59
C PHE A 735 21.23 -2.04 12.13
N SER A 736 22.39 -2.17 11.48
CA SER A 736 23.11 -1.01 10.99
C SER A 736 23.72 -1.25 9.61
N SER A 737 23.74 -0.19 8.82
CA SER A 737 24.44 -0.11 7.52
C SER A 737 25.08 1.26 7.35
N ALA A 738 26.00 1.38 6.43
CA ALA A 738 26.65 2.65 6.14
C ALA A 738 26.95 2.81 4.65
N THR A 739 26.84 4.04 4.16
CA THR A 739 27.22 4.43 2.80
C THR A 739 28.04 5.71 2.84
N LEU A 740 28.87 5.89 1.81
CA LEU A 740 29.62 7.13 1.56
C LEU A 740 29.04 7.78 0.29
N ASP A 741 28.65 9.03 0.38
CA ASP A 741 28.38 9.82 -0.82
C ASP A 741 29.68 10.47 -1.29
N GLU A 742 30.28 9.90 -2.33
CA GLU A 742 31.55 10.39 -2.88
C GLU A 742 31.42 11.78 -3.51
N ARG A 743 30.20 12.24 -3.82
CA ARG A 743 29.96 13.57 -4.41
C ARG A 743 30.00 14.67 -3.36
N THR A 744 29.50 14.40 -2.17
CA THR A 744 29.41 15.34 -1.04
C THR A 744 30.48 15.10 0.03
N GLY A 745 31.10 13.92 0.04
CA GLY A 745 32.01 13.47 1.08
C GLY A 745 31.31 13.14 2.40
N GLU A 746 30.00 12.98 2.40
CA GLU A 746 29.22 12.62 3.61
C GLU A 746 29.18 11.11 3.81
N MET A 747 29.36 10.67 5.06
CA MET A 747 29.05 9.31 5.48
C MET A 747 27.64 9.29 6.05
N ILE A 748 26.84 8.32 5.61
CA ILE A 748 25.45 8.13 6.02
C ILE A 748 25.35 6.77 6.72
N VAL A 749 25.03 6.78 8.00
CA VAL A 749 24.89 5.58 8.84
C VAL A 749 23.43 5.42 9.20
N LYS A 750 22.85 4.27 8.88
CA LYS A 750 21.47 3.92 9.22
C LYS A 750 21.50 2.94 10.39
N VAL A 751 20.68 3.21 11.40
CA VAL A 751 20.53 2.36 12.57
C VAL A 751 19.05 2.15 12.81
N VAL A 752 18.59 0.92 12.73
CA VAL A 752 17.20 0.52 13.01
C VAL A 752 17.15 -0.23 14.32
N ASN A 753 16.26 0.19 15.21
CA ASN A 753 15.92 -0.51 16.44
C ASN A 753 14.49 -1.05 16.32
N THR A 754 14.36 -2.36 16.22
CA THR A 754 13.07 -3.05 16.17
C THR A 754 12.57 -3.48 17.56
N SER A 755 13.34 -3.19 18.62
CA SER A 755 12.99 -3.57 19.99
C SER A 755 12.24 -2.47 20.75
N ASP A 756 11.62 -2.85 21.84
CA ASP A 756 10.93 -1.99 22.80
C ASP A 756 11.87 -1.30 23.81
N GLU A 757 13.17 -1.50 23.68
CA GLU A 757 14.17 -0.90 24.55
C GLU A 757 15.01 0.14 23.81
N ALA A 758 15.19 1.29 24.43
CA ALA A 758 16.12 2.30 23.93
C ALA A 758 17.56 1.91 24.27
N THR A 759 18.49 2.29 23.39
CA THR A 759 19.92 2.08 23.61
C THR A 759 20.72 3.28 23.12
N THR A 760 22.05 3.25 23.32
CA THR A 760 22.97 4.21 22.75
C THR A 760 23.89 3.52 21.76
N ALA A 761 24.03 4.06 20.56
CA ALA A 761 25.02 3.62 19.58
C ALA A 761 26.27 4.50 19.64
N ALA A 762 27.43 3.86 19.72
CA ALA A 762 28.71 4.50 19.46
C ALA A 762 29.13 4.22 18.02
N ILE A 763 29.04 5.20 17.18
CA ILE A 763 29.51 5.15 15.79
C ILE A 763 31.00 5.53 15.79
N ASN A 764 31.86 4.54 15.63
CA ASN A 764 33.31 4.68 15.60
C ASN A 764 33.76 4.65 14.13
N VAL A 765 34.44 5.70 13.70
CA VAL A 765 34.84 5.87 12.30
C VAL A 765 36.35 5.88 12.18
N GLN A 766 36.89 5.10 11.26
CA GLN A 766 38.33 5.09 10.91
C GLN A 766 38.52 5.67 9.51
N ASN A 767 39.67 6.30 9.29
CA ASN A 767 40.04 6.91 8.01
C ASN A 767 39.04 7.97 7.51
N PHE A 768 38.34 8.62 8.43
CA PHE A 768 37.39 9.69 8.18
C PHE A 768 37.36 10.62 9.39
N LYS A 769 37.36 11.94 9.21
CA LYS A 769 37.27 12.89 10.31
C LYS A 769 35.84 13.34 10.51
N VAL A 770 35.36 13.24 11.74
CA VAL A 770 34.03 13.69 12.12
C VAL A 770 34.09 15.13 12.58
N ARG A 771 33.54 16.07 11.78
CA ARG A 771 33.44 17.48 12.16
C ARG A 771 32.03 17.88 12.54
N GLN A 772 31.06 17.35 11.82
CA GLN A 772 29.64 17.64 12.05
C GLN A 772 28.85 16.33 11.95
N ALA A 773 27.82 16.23 12.73
CA ALA A 773 26.86 15.13 12.65
C ALA A 773 25.45 15.63 12.93
N HIS A 774 24.47 15.02 12.28
CA HIS A 774 23.05 15.18 12.61
C HIS A 774 22.34 13.84 12.40
N VAL A 775 21.22 13.67 13.09
CA VAL A 775 20.37 12.49 12.97
C VAL A 775 18.99 12.88 12.48
N ILE A 776 18.48 12.15 11.50
CA ILE A 776 17.07 12.15 11.11
C ILE A 776 16.47 10.91 11.73
N ARG A 777 15.43 11.09 12.52
CA ARG A 777 14.82 10.02 13.32
C ARG A 777 13.35 9.87 12.99
N LEU A 778 12.94 8.63 12.73
CA LEU A 778 11.54 8.21 12.72
C LEU A 778 11.37 7.25 13.90
N ALA A 779 10.50 7.56 14.86
CA ALA A 779 10.32 6.76 16.06
C ALA A 779 8.87 6.74 16.53
N ALA A 780 8.49 5.68 17.22
CA ALA A 780 7.18 5.51 17.83
C ALA A 780 7.32 5.01 19.29
N ASN A 781 6.28 5.15 20.08
CA ASN A 781 6.26 4.61 21.44
C ASN A 781 6.00 3.11 21.45
N ARG A 782 5.28 2.61 20.44
CA ARG A 782 4.94 1.19 20.25
C ARG A 782 5.14 0.82 18.78
N GLY A 783 5.48 -0.42 18.52
CA GLY A 783 5.59 -0.92 17.15
C GLY A 783 4.27 -0.89 16.39
N THR A 784 3.14 -0.95 17.08
CA THR A 784 1.79 -0.87 16.48
C THR A 784 1.27 0.56 16.27
N ASP A 785 2.01 1.58 16.65
CA ASP A 785 1.59 2.97 16.41
C ASP A 785 1.55 3.26 14.90
N GLU A 786 0.55 4.03 14.48
CA GLU A 786 0.28 4.38 13.07
C GLU A 786 -0.09 5.87 12.91
N ASN A 787 -0.14 6.32 11.67
CA ASN A 787 -0.74 7.58 11.28
C ASN A 787 -2.18 7.36 10.83
N THR A 788 -3.03 8.37 10.99
CA THR A 788 -4.41 8.38 10.50
C THR A 788 -4.70 9.67 9.75
N LEU A 789 -5.76 9.72 8.94
CA LEU A 789 -6.18 10.97 8.27
C LEU A 789 -6.53 12.10 9.26
N GLN A 790 -6.84 11.77 10.51
CA GLN A 790 -7.10 12.72 11.60
C GLN A 790 -5.79 13.16 12.28
N GLN A 791 -4.80 12.27 12.34
CA GLN A 791 -3.47 12.51 12.91
C GLN A 791 -2.38 12.09 11.91
N PRO A 792 -2.21 12.83 10.80
CA PRO A 792 -1.37 12.41 9.68
C PRO A 792 0.13 12.46 9.96
N THR A 793 0.55 13.09 11.04
CA THR A 793 1.95 13.28 11.46
C THR A 793 2.23 12.79 12.86
N ASN A 794 1.40 11.89 13.39
CA ASN A 794 1.62 11.25 14.71
C ASN A 794 3.03 10.63 14.77
N ILE A 795 3.41 9.96 13.69
CA ILE A 795 4.76 9.45 13.46
C ILE A 795 5.29 10.18 12.22
N SER A 796 6.32 10.97 12.41
CA SER A 796 6.95 11.75 11.34
C SER A 796 8.43 11.98 11.64
N PRO A 797 9.28 12.20 10.61
CA PRO A 797 10.70 12.41 10.81
C PRO A 797 11.01 13.67 11.63
N VAL A 798 11.98 13.55 12.52
CA VAL A 798 12.51 14.65 13.32
C VAL A 798 14.02 14.73 13.13
N GLU A 799 14.57 15.94 12.96
CA GLU A 799 16.00 16.16 12.80
C GLU A 799 16.60 16.75 14.07
N GLN A 800 17.83 16.30 14.39
CA GLN A 800 18.59 16.80 15.52
C GLN A 800 20.07 16.89 15.16
N VAL A 801 20.72 18.03 15.51
CA VAL A 801 22.17 18.19 15.42
C VAL A 801 22.83 17.43 16.56
N LEU A 802 23.87 16.67 16.25
CA LEU A 802 24.67 15.91 17.20
C LEU A 802 26.04 16.57 17.40
N SER A 803 26.54 16.55 18.62
CA SER A 803 27.90 16.95 18.93
C SER A 803 28.80 15.70 18.88
N PRO A 804 29.79 15.63 17.99
CA PRO A 804 30.75 14.54 17.99
C PRO A 804 31.47 14.45 19.34
N GLU A 805 31.73 13.23 19.83
CA GLU A 805 32.52 13.04 21.03
C GLU A 805 34.01 13.39 20.81
N ASN A 806 34.49 13.08 19.61
CA ASN A 806 35.82 13.44 19.12
C ASN A 806 35.84 13.30 17.57
N ASP A 807 37.04 13.51 16.95
CA ASP A 807 37.24 13.46 15.48
C ASP A 807 36.92 12.11 14.82
N SER A 808 36.61 11.05 15.60
CA SER A 808 36.39 9.69 15.12
C SER A 808 35.16 9.00 15.73
N LYS A 809 34.38 9.71 16.57
CA LYS A 809 33.27 9.07 17.29
C LYS A 809 32.06 9.98 17.45
N VAL A 810 30.88 9.41 17.18
CA VAL A 810 29.58 10.03 17.47
C VAL A 810 28.78 9.10 18.38
N LEU A 811 28.22 9.66 19.44
CA LEU A 811 27.23 8.98 20.29
C LEU A 811 25.84 9.38 19.85
N VAL A 812 24.99 8.39 19.66
CA VAL A 812 23.61 8.59 19.20
C VAL A 812 22.67 7.79 20.10
N GLU A 813 21.69 8.45 20.67
CA GLU A 813 20.57 7.79 21.32
C GLU A 813 19.70 7.11 20.27
N ILE A 814 19.41 5.84 20.44
CA ILE A 814 18.57 5.01 19.56
C ILE A 814 17.33 4.61 20.36
N PRO A 815 16.22 5.35 20.22
CA PRO A 815 14.97 5.02 20.88
C PRO A 815 14.46 3.62 20.52
N ALA A 816 13.58 3.07 21.36
CA ALA A 816 12.75 1.94 20.97
C ALA A 816 12.01 2.23 19.66
N TYR A 817 11.73 1.21 18.87
CA TYR A 817 10.97 1.30 17.64
C TYR A 817 11.36 2.50 16.77
N SER A 818 12.61 2.53 16.30
CA SER A 818 13.12 3.69 15.57
C SER A 818 14.01 3.36 14.37
N LEU A 819 13.90 4.17 13.33
CA LEU A 819 14.91 4.34 12.28
C LEU A 819 15.69 5.63 12.56
N ASN A 820 17.01 5.54 12.63
CA ASN A 820 17.91 6.65 12.87
C ASN A 820 18.91 6.75 11.72
N ILE A 821 18.89 7.84 10.98
CA ILE A 821 19.80 8.10 9.88
C ILE A 821 20.79 9.17 10.32
N VAL A 822 22.03 8.77 10.57
CA VAL A 822 23.09 9.66 11.04
C VAL A 822 23.94 10.09 9.85
N ARG A 823 23.94 11.36 9.56
CA ARG A 823 24.79 11.96 8.52
C ARG A 823 26.00 12.61 9.17
N VAL A 824 27.17 12.20 8.71
CA VAL A 824 28.46 12.64 9.25
C VAL A 824 29.26 13.34 8.16
N LYS A 825 29.73 14.55 8.45
CA LYS A 825 30.55 15.38 7.56
C LYS A 825 31.98 15.43 8.05
N ASN A 826 32.90 15.43 7.07
CA ASN A 826 34.33 15.64 7.31
C ASN A 826 34.67 17.14 7.43
#